data_22b661a0095a319f3bbcdfea9e670541
#
_entry.id   22b661a0095a319f3bbcdfea9e670541
#
_cell.length_a   1.000
_cell.length_b   1.000
_cell.length_c   1.000
_cell.angle_alpha   90.00
_cell.angle_beta   90.00
_cell.angle_gamma   90.00
#
_symmetry.space_group_name_H-M   'P 1'
#
loop_
_entity.id
_entity.type
_entity.pdbx_description
1 polymer ?
#
loop_
_entity_poly.entity_id
_entity_poly.type
_entity_poly.pdbx_seq_one_letter_code
_entity_poly.pdbx_strand_id
1 'polypeptide(L)'
;MVAWKEGTRKDPKPCREQDRGKFEVTQRDGRARLGRLHTEHGVLETPALLPVVNPNIRTIEPREMWDKYGIGALITNSYIIWKHENLKTQAQENGVHALLNFPGVVMTDSGTFQSYIYGDVEVGVEEIVLFQRSIGVDIATMLDVFSRPDMTESEVEEAVHETVKRAEASVEASGDTMLNGPIQGGIFRKLRQLSAQLMAPHEFSVHPIGGIVPVMEQQRYKDYAKIMMATLPHLPPNRPVHMFGCGHPMLFPMSIALGADLFDSAAYALFARDGRLLTPWGTERIDDLVDWPMLMPCVAMLSPADVRAMSALEKEKCLAHYNLEVTLAELARCKQAVRDGKIWQLAEQRSHQHPALREAFLWVSTRPALNSNQRPDLFYNDRDAAKDLKTDRGMWEDSWDWVVWNQHTPRTGGVQWSGDDTFVRPHIQKARRAIHTRWTSREETNCAFIFHGIRGPFRDRLIDQFIWLQHHFPNVQTLMLTPLGLIPVALEDVNPFAHVNAPDWVLNHRPDDLWIQRELERLGMGDIPYACVDAKGDGIKSRMETALEQLNLSSELLHAPMKNEARKEVDHILNQHQAIEKMMVMLNMDRVSSESVAVDSSFVINRQGRVKNVLDSTGEHMLSPRLRDGGLSLANAGALHLFSKRTEPLPNTMPISEWNGTSGNGPACVIVASDAEPYVRQGRNVFHGFVLACDRWILPGEACLILNEAGALLGHGISQCNANELSVFTKGIAVKTRGGILAEE
;
A
#
# COMPACT_ATOMS: atom_id res chain seq x y z
N MET A 1 24.90 6.15 1.48
CA MET A 1 25.76 5.99 0.29
C MET A 1 25.55 4.59 -0.25
N VAL A 2 25.05 4.44 -1.47
CA VAL A 2 25.07 3.16 -2.16
C VAL A 2 26.52 2.93 -2.55
N ALA A 3 27.19 1.97 -1.89
CA ALA A 3 28.55 1.60 -2.29
C ALA A 3 28.44 0.80 -3.60
N TRP A 4 28.79 1.42 -4.70
CA TRP A 4 28.95 0.75 -5.98
C TRP A 4 30.12 -0.22 -5.86
N LYS A 5 29.90 -1.50 -6.16
CA LYS A 5 30.94 -2.53 -6.01
C LYS A 5 31.97 -2.38 -7.12
N GLU A 6 33.25 -2.28 -6.76
CA GLU A 6 34.32 -2.55 -7.71
C GLU A 6 34.43 -4.08 -7.90
N GLY A 7 34.33 -4.53 -9.15
CA GLY A 7 34.46 -5.92 -9.54
C GLY A 7 33.33 -6.46 -10.42
N THR A 8 33.57 -7.57 -11.08
CA THR A 8 32.58 -8.26 -11.92
C THR A 8 31.54 -8.95 -11.04
N ARG A 9 30.26 -8.61 -11.23
CA ARG A 9 29.14 -9.32 -10.62
C ARG A 9 28.98 -10.68 -11.28
N LYS A 10 28.76 -11.75 -10.49
CA LYS A 10 28.49 -13.08 -11.03
C LYS A 10 27.21 -13.03 -11.86
N ASP A 11 27.23 -13.73 -12.97
CA ASP A 11 26.04 -13.90 -13.81
C ASP A 11 24.91 -14.59 -13.04
N PRO A 12 23.66 -14.29 -13.31
CA PRO A 12 22.53 -14.78 -12.56
C PRO A 12 22.33 -16.28 -12.81
N LYS A 13 21.75 -16.95 -11.83
CA LYS A 13 21.30 -18.34 -12.03
C LYS A 13 19.87 -18.35 -12.53
N PRO A 14 19.54 -19.21 -13.50
CA PRO A 14 18.16 -19.34 -13.96
C PRO A 14 17.24 -19.78 -12.82
N CYS A 15 15.99 -19.37 -12.86
CA CYS A 15 14.96 -19.89 -11.99
C CYS A 15 14.64 -21.37 -12.35
N ARG A 16 13.91 -22.06 -11.48
CA ARG A 16 13.35 -23.35 -11.86
C ARG A 16 12.30 -23.13 -12.95
N GLU A 17 12.21 -24.01 -13.91
CA GLU A 17 11.25 -23.91 -15.02
C GLU A 17 9.81 -23.70 -14.55
N GLN A 18 9.39 -24.49 -13.56
CA GLN A 18 8.07 -24.36 -12.93
C GLN A 18 7.81 -23.01 -12.21
N ASP A 19 8.84 -22.20 -11.97
CA ASP A 19 8.75 -20.91 -11.28
C ASP A 19 8.81 -19.74 -12.28
N ARG A 20 9.10 -19.98 -13.56
CA ARG A 20 9.17 -18.93 -14.59
C ARG A 20 7.85 -18.17 -14.67
N GLY A 21 7.91 -16.85 -14.70
CA GLY A 21 6.76 -15.96 -14.73
C GLY A 21 6.05 -15.75 -13.38
N LYS A 22 6.38 -16.53 -12.34
CA LYS A 22 5.77 -16.33 -11.02
C LYS A 22 6.29 -15.08 -10.34
N PHE A 23 5.36 -14.33 -9.78
CA PHE A 23 5.66 -13.14 -8.97
C PHE A 23 5.41 -13.43 -7.49
N GLU A 24 6.43 -13.25 -6.67
CA GLU A 24 6.38 -13.44 -5.22
C GLU A 24 6.48 -12.09 -4.52
N VAL A 25 5.54 -11.77 -3.63
CA VAL A 25 5.62 -10.57 -2.78
C VAL A 25 6.24 -10.92 -1.45
N THR A 26 7.36 -10.27 -1.13
CA THR A 26 8.15 -10.54 0.09
C THR A 26 7.81 -9.56 1.22
N GLN A 27 7.44 -8.33 0.90
CA GLN A 27 7.09 -7.30 1.86
C GLN A 27 6.14 -6.27 1.24
N ARG A 28 5.33 -5.60 2.08
CA ARG A 28 4.34 -4.62 1.67
C ARG A 28 4.31 -3.41 2.59
N ASP A 29 3.88 -2.28 2.00
CA ASP A 29 3.40 -1.11 2.71
C ASP A 29 2.17 -0.58 1.94
N GLY A 30 0.98 -0.99 2.37
CA GLY A 30 -0.24 -0.76 1.62
C GLY A 30 -0.23 -1.46 0.26
N ARG A 31 -0.41 -0.69 -0.79
CA ARG A 31 -0.35 -1.20 -2.18
C ARG A 31 1.09 -1.34 -2.70
N ALA A 32 2.03 -0.64 -2.10
CA ALA A 32 3.45 -0.80 -2.42
C ALA A 32 3.95 -2.19 -2.01
N ARG A 33 4.72 -2.82 -2.87
CA ARG A 33 5.23 -4.17 -2.64
C ARG A 33 6.69 -4.32 -3.06
N LEU A 34 7.42 -5.05 -2.24
CA LEU A 34 8.73 -5.59 -2.63
C LEU A 34 8.50 -7.02 -3.09
N GLY A 35 8.92 -7.34 -4.29
CA GLY A 35 8.64 -8.62 -4.91
C GLY A 35 9.84 -9.23 -5.61
N ARG A 36 9.61 -10.41 -6.16
CA ARG A 36 10.56 -11.17 -6.97
C ARG A 36 9.83 -11.76 -8.17
N LEU A 37 10.22 -11.34 -9.37
CA LEU A 37 9.77 -11.95 -10.60
C LEU A 37 10.80 -12.99 -11.05
N HIS A 38 10.37 -14.21 -11.22
CA HIS A 38 11.23 -15.34 -11.58
C HIS A 38 11.36 -15.44 -13.12
N THR A 39 12.58 -15.33 -13.65
CA THR A 39 12.85 -15.38 -15.09
C THR A 39 13.95 -16.39 -15.42
N GLU A 40 14.15 -16.64 -16.69
CA GLU A 40 15.22 -17.53 -17.17
C GLU A 40 16.62 -16.99 -16.83
N HIS A 41 16.82 -15.66 -16.96
CA HIS A 41 18.09 -15.02 -16.62
C HIS A 41 18.11 -14.44 -15.20
N GLY A 42 17.48 -15.13 -14.25
CA GLY A 42 17.54 -14.86 -12.82
C GLY A 42 16.25 -14.37 -12.20
N VAL A 43 16.36 -13.84 -11.00
CA VAL A 43 15.23 -13.31 -10.23
C VAL A 43 15.34 -11.78 -10.20
N LEU A 44 14.36 -11.12 -10.78
CA LEU A 44 14.27 -9.66 -10.76
C LEU A 44 13.58 -9.19 -9.47
N GLU A 45 14.31 -8.47 -8.64
CA GLU A 45 13.77 -7.84 -7.42
C GLU A 45 13.05 -6.54 -7.76
N THR A 46 11.79 -6.41 -7.35
CA THR A 46 10.95 -5.23 -7.57
C THR A 46 10.79 -4.38 -6.29
N PRO A 47 10.50 -3.07 -6.40
CA PRO A 47 10.44 -2.25 -7.61
C PRO A 47 11.78 -2.20 -8.34
N ALA A 48 11.75 -2.19 -9.68
CA ALA A 48 12.94 -2.19 -10.51
C ALA A 48 12.89 -1.11 -11.60
N LEU A 49 14.05 -0.53 -11.91
CA LEU A 49 14.27 0.29 -13.09
C LEU A 49 14.88 -0.58 -14.18
N LEU A 50 14.33 -0.51 -15.38
CA LEU A 50 14.84 -1.08 -16.62
C LEU A 50 15.37 0.08 -17.50
N PRO A 51 16.68 0.40 -17.48
CA PRO A 51 17.21 1.40 -18.39
C PRO A 51 16.94 1.01 -19.84
N VAL A 52 16.46 1.97 -20.64
CA VAL A 52 16.25 1.75 -22.07
C VAL A 52 17.60 1.81 -22.77
N VAL A 53 17.97 0.74 -23.46
CA VAL A 53 19.20 0.63 -24.22
C VAL A 53 18.90 0.56 -25.71
N ASN A 54 19.38 1.55 -26.46
CA ASN A 54 19.37 1.48 -27.93
C ASN A 54 20.57 0.63 -28.38
N PRO A 55 20.36 -0.47 -29.11
CA PRO A 55 21.46 -1.35 -29.50
C PRO A 55 22.50 -0.68 -30.40
N ASN A 56 22.13 0.40 -31.12
CA ASN A 56 23.01 1.19 -31.97
C ASN A 56 23.78 2.30 -31.23
N ILE A 57 23.21 2.80 -30.10
CA ILE A 57 23.78 3.95 -29.38
C ILE A 57 23.81 3.62 -27.87
N ARG A 58 24.99 3.25 -27.38
CA ARG A 58 25.18 2.84 -25.98
C ARG A 58 25.91 3.95 -25.23
N THR A 59 25.17 4.82 -24.57
CA THR A 59 25.74 5.90 -23.74
C THR A 59 26.47 5.33 -22.51
N ILE A 60 25.89 4.30 -21.90
CA ILE A 60 26.50 3.47 -20.84
C ILE A 60 26.40 2.01 -21.31
N GLU A 61 27.50 1.27 -21.24
CA GLU A 61 27.52 -0.13 -21.63
C GLU A 61 26.64 -1.00 -20.74
N PRO A 62 25.79 -1.89 -21.28
CA PRO A 62 24.92 -2.76 -20.49
C PRO A 62 25.69 -3.63 -19.50
N ARG A 63 26.90 -4.10 -19.86
CA ARG A 63 27.77 -4.84 -18.92
C ARG A 63 28.19 -3.99 -17.74
N GLU A 64 28.48 -2.71 -17.92
CA GLU A 64 28.77 -1.78 -16.82
C GLU A 64 27.52 -1.56 -15.93
N MET A 65 26.31 -1.51 -16.52
CA MET A 65 25.05 -1.43 -15.77
C MET A 65 24.88 -2.63 -14.84
N TRP A 66 25.25 -3.83 -15.30
CA TRP A 66 25.21 -5.05 -14.48
C TRP A 66 26.28 -5.05 -13.39
N ASP A 67 27.53 -4.87 -13.77
CA ASP A 67 28.68 -5.05 -12.88
C ASP A 67 28.77 -3.93 -11.83
N LYS A 68 28.68 -2.68 -12.25
CA LYS A 68 28.88 -1.52 -11.39
C LYS A 68 27.60 -1.12 -10.65
N TYR A 69 26.48 -1.04 -11.33
CA TYR A 69 25.23 -0.50 -10.77
C TYR A 69 24.30 -1.57 -10.22
N GLY A 70 24.55 -2.83 -10.47
CA GLY A 70 23.73 -3.95 -10.01
C GLY A 70 22.33 -3.98 -10.66
N ILE A 71 22.17 -3.35 -11.82
CA ILE A 71 20.93 -3.35 -12.59
C ILE A 71 20.61 -4.79 -12.99
N GLY A 72 19.45 -5.30 -12.57
CA GLY A 72 19.04 -6.68 -12.80
C GLY A 72 18.29 -6.91 -14.12
N ALA A 73 17.77 -5.83 -14.71
CA ALA A 73 17.00 -5.89 -15.95
C ALA A 73 17.22 -4.64 -16.78
N LEU A 74 17.09 -4.76 -18.09
CA LEU A 74 17.01 -3.63 -19.00
C LEU A 74 15.92 -3.87 -20.05
N ILE A 75 15.56 -2.81 -20.77
CA ILE A 75 14.63 -2.88 -21.90
C ILE A 75 15.30 -2.36 -23.17
N THR A 76 15.04 -3.03 -24.27
CA THR A 76 15.46 -2.61 -25.60
C THR A 76 14.29 -2.69 -26.58
N ASN A 77 14.47 -2.16 -27.79
CA ASN A 77 13.41 -2.12 -28.78
C ASN A 77 13.57 -3.24 -29.82
N SER A 78 12.63 -4.19 -29.82
CA SER A 78 12.67 -5.31 -30.75
C SER A 78 12.44 -4.90 -32.24
N TYR A 79 11.61 -3.87 -32.46
CA TYR A 79 11.37 -3.38 -33.82
C TYR A 79 12.61 -2.73 -34.42
N ILE A 80 13.42 -2.01 -33.66
CA ILE A 80 14.72 -1.49 -34.12
C ILE A 80 15.64 -2.63 -34.47
N ILE A 81 15.71 -3.70 -33.66
CA ILE A 81 16.54 -4.87 -33.96
C ILE A 81 16.01 -5.58 -35.22
N TRP A 82 14.67 -5.76 -35.34
CA TRP A 82 14.03 -6.42 -36.49
C TRP A 82 14.24 -5.68 -37.80
N LYS A 83 14.19 -4.34 -37.79
CA LYS A 83 14.31 -3.49 -38.98
C LYS A 83 15.75 -3.36 -39.50
N HIS A 84 16.75 -3.50 -38.65
CA HIS A 84 18.17 -3.41 -39.01
C HIS A 84 18.75 -4.79 -39.27
N GLU A 85 18.97 -5.16 -40.55
CA GLU A 85 19.39 -6.49 -40.98
C GLU A 85 20.61 -7.02 -40.21
N ASN A 86 21.62 -6.18 -39.98
CA ASN A 86 22.83 -6.56 -39.23
C ASN A 86 22.52 -6.90 -37.75
N LEU A 87 21.69 -6.10 -37.09
CA LEU A 87 21.28 -6.37 -35.70
C LEU A 87 20.38 -7.60 -35.62
N LYS A 88 19.47 -7.76 -36.59
CA LYS A 88 18.57 -8.89 -36.72
C LYS A 88 19.36 -10.20 -36.85
N THR A 89 20.31 -10.27 -37.77
CA THR A 89 21.16 -11.44 -37.97
C THR A 89 21.95 -11.77 -36.70
N GLN A 90 22.62 -10.78 -36.09
CA GLN A 90 23.39 -10.99 -34.85
C GLN A 90 22.50 -11.48 -33.69
N ALA A 91 21.30 -10.92 -33.56
CA ALA A 91 20.38 -11.32 -32.48
C ALA A 91 19.84 -12.74 -32.71
N GLN A 92 19.56 -13.12 -33.97
CA GLN A 92 19.09 -14.47 -34.28
C GLN A 92 20.17 -15.54 -34.17
N GLU A 93 21.42 -15.22 -34.48
CA GLU A 93 22.54 -16.15 -34.33
C GLU A 93 23.02 -16.34 -32.91
N ASN A 94 23.09 -15.25 -32.14
CA ASN A 94 23.78 -15.25 -30.82
C ASN A 94 22.85 -14.94 -29.65
N GLY A 95 21.59 -14.56 -29.89
CA GLY A 95 20.64 -14.11 -28.86
C GLY A 95 20.79 -12.63 -28.51
N VAL A 96 19.73 -12.07 -27.96
CA VAL A 96 19.68 -10.64 -27.53
C VAL A 96 20.64 -10.34 -26.37
N HIS A 97 20.86 -11.28 -25.47
CA HIS A 97 21.78 -11.14 -24.34
C HIS A 97 23.22 -10.97 -24.79
N ALA A 98 23.66 -11.75 -25.79
CA ALA A 98 24.98 -11.61 -26.40
C ALA A 98 25.09 -10.32 -27.22
N LEU A 99 24.03 -9.96 -27.99
CA LEU A 99 23.98 -8.70 -28.74
C LEU A 99 24.20 -7.51 -27.83
N LEU A 100 23.59 -7.50 -26.63
CA LEU A 100 23.67 -6.41 -25.67
C LEU A 100 24.84 -6.56 -24.66
N ASN A 101 25.51 -7.70 -24.63
CA ASN A 101 26.48 -8.05 -23.59
C ASN A 101 25.92 -7.84 -22.17
N PHE A 102 24.71 -8.38 -21.95
CA PHE A 102 24.00 -8.23 -20.66
C PHE A 102 23.51 -9.59 -20.15
N PRO A 103 23.92 -10.03 -18.96
CA PRO A 103 23.59 -11.37 -18.45
C PRO A 103 22.26 -11.42 -17.66
N GLY A 104 21.68 -10.29 -17.32
CA GLY A 104 20.42 -10.19 -16.56
C GLY A 104 19.18 -10.24 -17.45
N VAL A 105 18.04 -9.89 -16.88
CA VAL A 105 16.73 -9.93 -17.56
C VAL A 105 16.65 -8.92 -18.70
N VAL A 106 16.31 -9.38 -19.90
CA VAL A 106 16.08 -8.51 -21.06
C VAL A 106 14.59 -8.51 -21.40
N MET A 107 13.99 -7.32 -21.30
CA MET A 107 12.65 -7.02 -21.81
C MET A 107 12.77 -6.33 -23.17
N THR A 108 11.79 -6.53 -24.04
CA THR A 108 11.72 -5.80 -25.30
C THR A 108 10.38 -5.08 -25.46
N ASP A 109 10.45 -3.87 -26.02
CA ASP A 109 9.29 -3.12 -26.53
C ASP A 109 8.99 -3.60 -27.96
N SER A 110 7.70 -3.67 -28.33
CA SER A 110 7.23 -4.15 -29.65
C SER A 110 7.38 -3.14 -30.76
N GLY A 111 7.67 -1.88 -30.47
CA GLY A 111 7.75 -0.80 -31.47
C GLY A 111 6.49 0.08 -31.57
N THR A 112 5.48 -0.17 -30.79
CA THR A 112 4.24 0.65 -30.79
C THR A 112 4.51 2.14 -30.56
N PHE A 113 5.44 2.51 -29.68
CA PHE A 113 5.81 3.90 -29.47
C PHE A 113 6.52 4.51 -30.69
N GLN A 114 7.27 3.73 -31.46
CA GLN A 114 7.87 4.16 -32.73
C GLN A 114 6.81 4.45 -33.81
N SER A 115 5.70 3.72 -33.83
CA SER A 115 4.58 4.05 -34.73
C SER A 115 3.97 5.43 -34.42
N TYR A 116 3.93 5.80 -33.16
CA TYR A 116 3.49 7.13 -32.74
C TYR A 116 4.45 8.25 -33.22
N ILE A 117 5.77 8.00 -33.22
CA ILE A 117 6.77 9.03 -33.57
C ILE A 117 7.02 9.09 -35.09
N TYR A 118 7.08 7.95 -35.75
CA TYR A 118 7.59 7.81 -37.14
C TYR A 118 6.55 7.32 -38.15
N GLY A 119 5.31 6.99 -37.74
CA GLY A 119 4.26 6.40 -38.58
C GLY A 119 4.13 4.88 -38.37
N ASP A 120 3.32 4.22 -39.21
CA ASP A 120 2.94 2.82 -39.05
C ASP A 120 4.14 1.86 -38.98
N VAL A 121 4.02 0.86 -38.09
CA VAL A 121 5.00 -0.23 -37.96
C VAL A 121 4.72 -1.28 -39.03
N GLU A 122 5.75 -1.66 -39.78
CA GLU A 122 5.66 -2.58 -40.94
C GLU A 122 5.64 -4.07 -40.56
N VAL A 123 5.50 -4.41 -39.24
CA VAL A 123 5.56 -5.78 -38.73
C VAL A 123 4.20 -6.27 -38.25
N GLY A 124 3.90 -7.54 -38.49
CA GLY A 124 2.67 -8.18 -38.02
C GLY A 124 2.63 -8.44 -36.53
N VAL A 125 1.41 -8.59 -35.94
CA VAL A 125 1.17 -8.79 -34.51
C VAL A 125 1.88 -10.05 -34.00
N GLU A 126 1.68 -11.18 -34.66
CA GLU A 126 2.34 -12.47 -34.34
C GLU A 126 3.82 -12.44 -34.67
N GLU A 127 4.16 -11.84 -35.80
CA GLU A 127 5.53 -11.79 -36.33
C GLU A 127 6.49 -11.16 -35.33
N ILE A 128 6.12 -10.02 -34.73
CA ILE A 128 7.00 -9.34 -33.75
C ILE A 128 7.16 -10.16 -32.48
N VAL A 129 6.13 -10.88 -32.03
CA VAL A 129 6.22 -11.76 -30.85
C VAL A 129 7.10 -12.97 -31.13
N LEU A 130 6.91 -13.63 -32.29
CA LEU A 130 7.76 -14.73 -32.76
C LEU A 130 9.22 -14.30 -32.91
N PHE A 131 9.46 -13.09 -33.42
CA PHE A 131 10.81 -12.54 -33.52
C PHE A 131 11.44 -12.35 -32.13
N GLN A 132 10.74 -11.71 -31.19
CA GLN A 132 11.22 -11.54 -29.82
C GLN A 132 11.55 -12.89 -29.16
N ARG A 133 10.68 -13.89 -29.34
CA ARG A 133 10.94 -15.25 -28.88
C ARG A 133 12.18 -15.85 -29.52
N SER A 134 12.35 -15.68 -30.84
CA SER A 134 13.48 -16.26 -31.61
C SER A 134 14.84 -15.73 -31.18
N ILE A 135 14.91 -14.49 -30.70
CA ILE A 135 16.16 -13.86 -30.22
C ILE A 135 16.40 -14.08 -28.70
N GLY A 136 15.54 -14.85 -28.02
CA GLY A 136 15.73 -15.28 -26.64
C GLY A 136 15.56 -14.16 -25.60
N VAL A 137 14.52 -13.31 -25.72
CA VAL A 137 14.17 -12.34 -24.68
C VAL A 137 13.54 -13.03 -23.47
N ASP A 138 13.73 -12.49 -22.27
CA ASP A 138 13.01 -12.96 -21.08
C ASP A 138 11.54 -12.56 -21.12
N ILE A 139 11.26 -11.30 -21.48
CA ILE A 139 9.93 -10.72 -21.47
C ILE A 139 9.69 -9.99 -22.80
N ALA A 140 8.87 -10.58 -23.65
CA ALA A 140 8.41 -9.98 -24.91
C ALA A 140 7.25 -9.01 -24.66
N THR A 141 6.95 -8.14 -25.60
CA THR A 141 5.79 -7.24 -25.56
C THR A 141 4.94 -7.45 -26.83
N MET A 142 3.63 -7.63 -26.64
CA MET A 142 2.69 -7.68 -27.76
C MET A 142 2.56 -6.31 -28.43
N LEU A 143 2.16 -6.29 -29.70
CA LEU A 143 1.91 -5.05 -30.44
C LEU A 143 0.51 -4.52 -30.07
N ASP A 144 0.45 -3.49 -29.25
CA ASP A 144 -0.76 -2.80 -28.84
C ASP A 144 -1.08 -1.59 -29.75
N VAL A 145 -2.19 -0.90 -29.50
CA VAL A 145 -2.56 0.34 -30.18
C VAL A 145 -2.41 1.50 -29.22
N PHE A 146 -1.48 2.40 -29.52
CA PHE A 146 -1.13 3.50 -28.63
C PHE A 146 -2.26 4.53 -28.51
N SER A 147 -2.74 4.77 -27.28
CA SER A 147 -3.79 5.76 -26.97
C SER A 147 -3.18 7.08 -26.54
N ARG A 148 -3.32 8.11 -27.38
CA ARG A 148 -2.80 9.46 -27.10
C ARG A 148 -3.78 10.27 -26.23
N PRO A 149 -3.29 11.26 -25.45
CA PRO A 149 -4.13 12.14 -24.63
C PRO A 149 -5.05 13.09 -25.41
N ASP A 150 -4.77 13.30 -26.71
CA ASP A 150 -5.53 14.16 -27.61
C ASP A 150 -6.60 13.44 -28.44
N MET A 151 -6.64 12.12 -28.35
CA MET A 151 -7.67 11.30 -29.01
C MET A 151 -9.03 11.47 -28.33
N THR A 152 -10.09 11.36 -29.13
CA THR A 152 -11.47 11.31 -28.63
C THR A 152 -11.74 10.00 -27.91
N GLU A 153 -12.78 9.96 -27.06
CA GLU A 153 -13.15 8.75 -26.32
C GLU A 153 -13.46 7.58 -27.26
N SER A 154 -14.11 7.82 -28.42
CA SER A 154 -14.41 6.80 -29.42
C SER A 154 -13.16 6.22 -30.08
N GLU A 155 -12.20 7.06 -30.46
CA GLU A 155 -10.93 6.59 -31.04
C GLU A 155 -10.12 5.76 -30.04
N VAL A 156 -10.15 6.14 -28.76
CA VAL A 156 -9.48 5.39 -27.70
C VAL A 156 -10.21 4.06 -27.43
N GLU A 157 -11.54 4.02 -27.50
CA GLU A 157 -12.33 2.80 -27.35
C GLU A 157 -12.00 1.80 -28.47
N GLU A 158 -11.93 2.26 -29.72
CA GLU A 158 -11.49 1.44 -30.86
C GLU A 158 -10.08 0.89 -30.66
N ALA A 159 -9.13 1.72 -30.18
CA ALA A 159 -7.76 1.32 -29.89
C ALA A 159 -7.69 0.25 -28.76
N VAL A 160 -8.54 0.37 -27.73
CA VAL A 160 -8.66 -0.63 -26.66
C VAL A 160 -9.16 -1.96 -27.22
N HIS A 161 -10.24 -1.96 -28.00
CA HIS A 161 -10.80 -3.18 -28.57
C HIS A 161 -9.84 -3.85 -29.56
N GLU A 162 -9.14 -3.08 -30.39
CA GLU A 162 -8.14 -3.64 -31.31
C GLU A 162 -6.94 -4.23 -30.54
N THR A 163 -6.49 -3.60 -29.45
CA THR A 163 -5.45 -4.15 -28.58
C THR A 163 -5.87 -5.48 -27.96
N VAL A 164 -7.09 -5.55 -27.41
CA VAL A 164 -7.64 -6.78 -26.80
C VAL A 164 -7.76 -7.90 -27.84
N LYS A 165 -8.22 -7.58 -29.05
CA LYS A 165 -8.34 -8.55 -30.15
C LYS A 165 -7.01 -9.23 -30.50
N ARG A 166 -5.89 -8.52 -30.33
CA ARG A 166 -4.54 -9.05 -30.61
C ARG A 166 -3.99 -9.94 -29.48
N ALA A 167 -4.64 -9.95 -28.29
CA ALA A 167 -4.11 -10.58 -27.09
C ALA A 167 -3.95 -12.10 -27.23
N GLU A 168 -4.98 -12.81 -27.70
CA GLU A 168 -4.97 -14.27 -27.81
C GLU A 168 -3.88 -14.77 -28.76
N ALA A 169 -3.81 -14.22 -29.97
CA ALA A 169 -2.78 -14.57 -30.95
C ALA A 169 -1.35 -14.25 -30.47
N SER A 170 -1.20 -13.15 -29.71
CA SER A 170 0.10 -12.79 -29.12
C SER A 170 0.53 -13.75 -28.01
N VAL A 171 -0.40 -14.20 -27.17
CA VAL A 171 -0.13 -15.21 -26.13
C VAL A 171 0.24 -16.54 -26.75
N GLU A 172 -0.47 -16.98 -27.80
CA GLU A 172 -0.14 -18.21 -28.53
C GLU A 172 1.25 -18.14 -29.17
N ALA A 173 1.58 -17.04 -29.85
CA ALA A 173 2.88 -16.82 -30.46
C ALA A 173 4.04 -16.78 -29.47
N SER A 174 3.80 -16.31 -28.22
CA SER A 174 4.86 -16.20 -27.19
C SER A 174 5.35 -17.57 -26.69
N GLY A 175 4.50 -18.62 -26.72
CA GLY A 175 4.83 -19.94 -26.19
C GLY A 175 5.28 -19.85 -24.73
N ASP A 176 6.48 -20.32 -24.40
CA ASP A 176 7.04 -20.28 -23.04
C ASP A 176 7.74 -18.96 -22.69
N THR A 177 7.85 -18.03 -23.64
CA THR A 177 8.43 -16.70 -23.39
C THR A 177 7.43 -15.83 -22.61
N MET A 178 7.86 -15.21 -21.53
CA MET A 178 7.03 -14.29 -20.77
C MET A 178 6.56 -13.14 -21.65
N LEU A 179 5.29 -12.71 -21.52
CA LEU A 179 4.70 -11.71 -22.38
C LEU A 179 4.09 -10.56 -21.58
N ASN A 180 4.35 -9.34 -22.01
CA ASN A 180 3.69 -8.12 -21.56
C ASN A 180 2.34 -7.96 -22.26
N GLY A 181 1.27 -7.72 -21.46
CA GLY A 181 -0.04 -7.30 -21.93
C GLY A 181 -0.30 -5.83 -21.59
N PRO A 182 0.01 -4.88 -22.51
CA PRO A 182 -0.15 -3.46 -22.26
C PRO A 182 -1.61 -3.05 -22.07
N ILE A 183 -1.85 -2.15 -21.10
CA ILE A 183 -3.16 -1.60 -20.81
C ILE A 183 -3.25 -0.20 -21.39
N GLN A 184 -4.14 -0.01 -22.35
CA GLN A 184 -4.43 1.25 -23.00
C GLN A 184 -5.72 1.89 -22.44
N GLY A 185 -6.21 3.01 -22.97
CA GLY A 185 -7.44 3.66 -22.57
C GLY A 185 -7.33 5.18 -22.40
N GLY A 186 -6.23 5.79 -22.88
CA GLY A 186 -6.00 7.23 -22.85
C GLY A 186 -6.12 7.81 -21.44
N ILE A 187 -6.84 8.92 -21.32
CA ILE A 187 -7.15 9.56 -20.01
C ILE A 187 -8.55 9.18 -19.50
N PHE A 188 -9.27 8.30 -20.20
CA PHE A 188 -10.66 7.97 -19.90
C PHE A 188 -10.75 6.84 -18.88
N ARG A 189 -11.30 7.14 -17.70
CA ARG A 189 -11.43 6.20 -16.59
C ARG A 189 -12.09 4.89 -17.00
N LYS A 190 -13.25 4.96 -17.68
CA LYS A 190 -14.02 3.76 -18.08
C LYS A 190 -13.26 2.88 -19.05
N LEU A 191 -12.53 3.48 -19.99
CA LEU A 191 -11.74 2.75 -20.98
C LEU A 191 -10.50 2.12 -20.36
N ARG A 192 -9.84 2.77 -19.40
CA ARG A 192 -8.75 2.18 -18.61
C ARG A 192 -9.23 0.96 -17.82
N GLN A 193 -10.39 1.09 -17.16
CA GLN A 193 -11.02 0.00 -16.44
C GLN A 193 -11.40 -1.15 -17.38
N LEU A 194 -12.07 -0.85 -18.50
CA LEU A 194 -12.46 -1.83 -19.52
C LEU A 194 -11.24 -2.58 -20.07
N SER A 195 -10.19 -1.85 -20.47
CA SER A 195 -8.95 -2.44 -20.97
C SER A 195 -8.32 -3.40 -19.95
N ALA A 196 -8.22 -2.97 -18.68
CA ALA A 196 -7.69 -3.83 -17.63
C ALA A 196 -8.53 -5.10 -17.42
N GLN A 197 -9.85 -4.98 -17.40
CA GLN A 197 -10.78 -6.11 -17.22
C GLN A 197 -10.73 -7.10 -18.39
N LEU A 198 -10.62 -6.61 -19.63
CA LEU A 198 -10.55 -7.46 -20.81
C LEU A 198 -9.18 -8.12 -20.99
N MET A 199 -8.09 -7.46 -20.58
CA MET A 199 -6.74 -8.02 -20.67
C MET A 199 -6.39 -8.98 -19.52
N ALA A 200 -6.99 -8.80 -18.33
CA ALA A 200 -6.71 -9.59 -17.13
C ALA A 200 -6.89 -11.12 -17.28
N PRO A 201 -7.88 -11.65 -18.03
CA PRO A 201 -8.07 -13.08 -18.20
C PRO A 201 -7.00 -13.78 -19.05
N HIS A 202 -6.27 -13.05 -19.90
CA HIS A 202 -5.22 -13.62 -20.76
C HIS A 202 -3.96 -13.91 -19.95
N GLU A 203 -3.16 -14.87 -20.39
CA GLU A 203 -1.95 -15.34 -19.70
C GLU A 203 -0.73 -14.44 -19.92
N PHE A 204 -0.85 -13.17 -19.58
CA PHE A 204 0.28 -12.25 -19.55
C PHE A 204 1.08 -12.39 -18.25
N SER A 205 2.39 -12.17 -18.34
CA SER A 205 3.28 -12.21 -17.17
C SER A 205 3.42 -10.86 -16.46
N VAL A 206 3.27 -9.76 -17.19
CA VAL A 206 3.39 -8.37 -16.71
C VAL A 206 2.32 -7.52 -17.41
N HIS A 207 1.80 -6.53 -16.70
CA HIS A 207 0.89 -5.53 -17.26
C HIS A 207 1.54 -4.15 -17.31
N PRO A 208 2.05 -3.73 -18.47
CA PRO A 208 2.46 -2.35 -18.68
C PRO A 208 1.28 -1.40 -18.80
N ILE A 209 1.41 -0.22 -18.20
CA ILE A 209 0.47 0.87 -18.38
C ILE A 209 0.98 1.74 -19.52
N GLY A 210 0.33 1.63 -20.67
CA GLY A 210 0.71 2.34 -21.90
C GLY A 210 0.08 3.74 -22.01
N GLY A 211 0.58 4.55 -22.97
CA GLY A 211 0.03 5.87 -23.26
C GLY A 211 0.26 6.94 -22.21
N ILE A 212 1.18 6.73 -21.26
CA ILE A 212 1.42 7.67 -20.16
C ILE A 212 2.58 8.65 -20.40
N VAL A 213 3.48 8.37 -21.34
CA VAL A 213 4.63 9.26 -21.63
C VAL A 213 4.20 10.68 -21.97
N PRO A 214 3.27 10.93 -22.93
CA PRO A 214 2.83 12.28 -23.22
C PRO A 214 2.13 12.98 -22.05
N VAL A 215 1.45 12.22 -21.17
CA VAL A 215 0.83 12.76 -19.96
C VAL A 215 1.89 13.27 -18.98
N MET A 216 2.99 12.51 -18.82
CA MET A 216 4.11 12.90 -17.96
C MET A 216 4.91 14.07 -18.54
N GLU A 217 5.19 14.07 -19.84
CA GLU A 217 5.89 15.16 -20.53
C GLU A 217 5.14 16.49 -20.43
N GLN A 218 3.80 16.45 -20.45
CA GLN A 218 2.92 17.60 -20.23
C GLN A 218 2.72 17.94 -18.75
N GLN A 219 3.40 17.25 -17.83
CA GLN A 219 3.28 17.39 -16.38
C GLN A 219 1.83 17.22 -15.86
N ARG A 220 0.99 16.49 -16.56
CA ARG A 220 -0.39 16.16 -16.17
C ARG A 220 -0.44 15.05 -15.13
N TYR A 221 0.26 15.24 -14.01
CA TYR A 221 0.45 14.18 -13.00
C TYR A 221 -0.85 13.79 -12.27
N LYS A 222 -1.84 14.67 -12.24
CA LYS A 222 -3.19 14.33 -11.76
C LYS A 222 -3.86 13.30 -12.68
N ASP A 223 -3.75 13.46 -14.00
CA ASP A 223 -4.27 12.47 -14.95
C ASP A 223 -3.48 11.17 -14.90
N TYR A 224 -2.16 11.25 -14.72
CA TYR A 224 -1.32 10.08 -14.46
C TYR A 224 -1.82 9.28 -13.23
N ALA A 225 -2.09 9.95 -12.11
CA ALA A 225 -2.63 9.30 -10.91
C ALA A 225 -4.03 8.72 -11.16
N LYS A 226 -4.89 9.44 -11.90
CA LYS A 226 -6.22 8.93 -12.31
C LYS A 226 -6.11 7.66 -13.17
N ILE A 227 -5.18 7.63 -14.11
CA ILE A 227 -4.89 6.43 -14.93
C ILE A 227 -4.54 5.24 -14.04
N MET A 228 -3.62 5.41 -13.09
CA MET A 228 -3.26 4.36 -12.14
C MET A 228 -4.47 3.88 -11.33
N MET A 229 -5.22 4.80 -10.75
CA MET A 229 -6.38 4.49 -9.90
C MET A 229 -7.53 3.84 -10.67
N ALA A 230 -7.65 4.10 -11.97
CA ALA A 230 -8.64 3.47 -12.84
C ALA A 230 -8.24 2.06 -13.29
N THR A 231 -6.94 1.79 -13.37
CA THR A 231 -6.40 0.57 -14.00
C THR A 231 -6.01 -0.50 -12.98
N LEU A 232 -5.21 -0.13 -11.98
CA LEU A 232 -4.54 -1.10 -11.10
C LEU A 232 -5.50 -1.96 -10.25
N PRO A 233 -6.65 -1.44 -9.77
CA PRO A 233 -7.61 -2.25 -9.02
C PRO A 233 -8.19 -3.44 -9.80
N HIS A 234 -8.15 -3.39 -11.13
CA HIS A 234 -8.74 -4.39 -12.02
C HIS A 234 -7.71 -5.36 -12.62
N LEU A 235 -6.43 -5.21 -12.27
CA LEU A 235 -5.37 -6.10 -12.72
C LEU A 235 -5.16 -7.26 -11.75
N PRO A 236 -4.76 -8.44 -12.25
CA PRO A 236 -4.40 -9.57 -11.40
C PRO A 236 -3.23 -9.20 -10.46
N PRO A 237 -3.39 -9.34 -9.14
CA PRO A 237 -2.36 -8.90 -8.19
C PRO A 237 -1.08 -9.74 -8.21
N ASN A 238 -1.13 -10.96 -8.75
CA ASN A 238 0.02 -11.86 -8.92
C ASN A 238 0.90 -11.54 -10.13
N ARG A 239 0.64 -10.42 -10.81
CA ARG A 239 1.44 -9.94 -11.95
C ARG A 239 2.03 -8.57 -11.64
N PRO A 240 3.31 -8.32 -11.96
CA PRO A 240 3.89 -6.99 -11.84
C PRO A 240 3.19 -5.96 -12.72
N VAL A 241 3.10 -4.72 -12.23
CA VAL A 241 2.64 -3.56 -12.99
C VAL A 241 3.84 -2.74 -13.42
N HIS A 242 3.94 -2.48 -14.72
CA HIS A 242 5.03 -1.71 -15.33
C HIS A 242 4.52 -0.34 -15.79
N MET A 243 5.13 0.73 -15.33
CA MET A 243 4.80 2.09 -15.77
C MET A 243 5.68 2.44 -16.97
N PHE A 244 5.17 2.20 -18.19
CA PHE A 244 5.94 2.36 -19.43
C PHE A 244 6.44 3.80 -19.65
N GLY A 245 7.77 3.94 -19.78
CA GLY A 245 8.46 5.21 -19.97
C GLY A 245 8.52 6.09 -18.71
N CYS A 246 8.09 5.60 -17.56
CA CYS A 246 8.13 6.34 -16.32
C CYS A 246 9.48 6.15 -15.59
N GLY A 247 10.42 7.05 -15.79
CA GLY A 247 11.73 6.93 -15.17
C GLY A 247 12.22 8.18 -14.47
N HIS A 248 11.41 9.22 -14.38
CA HIS A 248 11.79 10.40 -13.60
C HIS A 248 11.68 10.07 -12.10
N PRO A 249 12.77 10.20 -11.31
CA PRO A 249 12.81 9.77 -9.91
C PRO A 249 11.75 10.44 -9.02
N MET A 250 11.32 11.64 -9.34
CA MET A 250 10.27 12.38 -8.65
C MET A 250 8.94 11.62 -8.58
N LEU A 251 8.64 10.78 -9.59
CA LEU A 251 7.37 10.06 -9.69
C LEU A 251 7.38 8.72 -8.95
N PHE A 252 8.53 8.14 -8.65
CA PHE A 252 8.64 6.81 -8.06
C PHE A 252 7.88 6.66 -6.74
N PRO A 253 7.99 7.58 -5.76
CA PRO A 253 7.32 7.36 -4.47
C PRO A 253 5.80 7.24 -4.60
N MET A 254 5.16 8.11 -5.38
CA MET A 254 3.70 8.07 -5.60
C MET A 254 3.30 6.82 -6.39
N SER A 255 4.02 6.51 -7.46
CA SER A 255 3.72 5.35 -8.31
C SER A 255 3.85 4.03 -7.54
N ILE A 256 4.92 3.88 -6.76
CA ILE A 256 5.14 2.71 -5.91
C ILE A 256 4.09 2.63 -4.80
N ALA A 257 3.75 3.75 -4.16
CA ALA A 257 2.70 3.80 -3.14
C ALA A 257 1.34 3.34 -3.67
N LEU A 258 1.06 3.57 -4.96
CA LEU A 258 -0.14 3.12 -5.66
C LEU A 258 -0.05 1.68 -6.21
N GLY A 259 1.13 1.06 -6.23
CA GLY A 259 1.26 -0.36 -6.59
C GLY A 259 2.08 -0.66 -7.85
N ALA A 260 2.85 0.30 -8.36
CA ALA A 260 3.78 0.06 -9.47
C ALA A 260 4.99 -0.77 -9.02
N ASP A 261 5.44 -1.69 -9.87
CA ASP A 261 6.56 -2.60 -9.61
C ASP A 261 7.76 -2.37 -10.54
N LEU A 262 7.51 -2.01 -11.79
CA LEU A 262 8.54 -1.85 -12.81
C LEU A 262 8.45 -0.46 -13.46
N PHE A 263 9.61 0.05 -13.82
CA PHE A 263 9.80 1.34 -14.45
C PHE A 263 10.83 1.20 -15.56
N ASP A 264 10.68 1.94 -16.64
CA ASP A 264 11.71 2.05 -17.67
C ASP A 264 11.95 3.50 -18.07
N SER A 265 13.13 3.78 -18.55
CA SER A 265 13.46 5.13 -19.01
C SER A 265 14.71 5.20 -19.85
N ALA A 266 14.63 6.02 -20.90
CA ALA A 266 15.78 6.55 -21.64
C ALA A 266 16.27 7.89 -21.09
N ALA A 267 15.59 8.47 -20.08
CA ALA A 267 15.87 9.82 -19.60
C ALA A 267 17.31 9.98 -19.07
N TYR A 268 17.92 8.92 -18.52
CA TYR A 268 19.31 8.98 -18.07
C TYR A 268 20.27 9.43 -19.17
N ALA A 269 20.06 8.98 -20.41
CA ALA A 269 20.87 9.33 -21.57
C ALA A 269 20.34 10.55 -22.34
N LEU A 270 19.03 10.61 -22.58
CA LEU A 270 18.42 11.72 -23.32
C LEU A 270 18.61 13.07 -22.62
N PHE A 271 18.41 13.11 -21.29
CA PHE A 271 18.61 14.34 -20.52
C PHE A 271 20.08 14.74 -20.45
N ALA A 272 20.98 13.75 -20.34
CA ALA A 272 22.41 14.00 -20.34
C ALA A 272 22.88 14.67 -21.63
N ARG A 273 22.37 14.23 -22.78
CA ARG A 273 22.65 14.84 -24.09
C ARG A 273 22.27 16.32 -24.15
N ASP A 274 21.14 16.66 -23.51
CA ASP A 274 20.65 18.04 -23.42
C ASP A 274 21.29 18.86 -22.28
N GLY A 275 22.29 18.33 -21.58
CA GLY A 275 22.91 18.96 -20.42
C GLY A 275 22.01 19.07 -19.19
N ARG A 276 20.98 18.18 -19.09
CA ARG A 276 20.02 18.14 -17.99
C ARG A 276 20.35 17.06 -16.99
N LEU A 277 20.15 17.37 -15.71
CA LEU A 277 20.32 16.45 -14.59
C LEU A 277 18.99 16.12 -13.96
N LEU A 278 18.79 14.85 -13.66
CA LEU A 278 17.63 14.36 -12.90
C LEU A 278 17.88 14.57 -11.39
N THR A 279 16.83 15.00 -10.71
CA THR A 279 16.79 15.04 -9.24
C THR A 279 15.47 14.47 -8.73
N PRO A 280 15.36 14.05 -7.45
CA PRO A 280 14.08 13.63 -6.89
C PRO A 280 13.04 14.76 -6.76
N TRP A 281 13.38 15.98 -7.09
CA TRP A 281 12.49 17.16 -7.03
C TRP A 281 12.30 17.85 -8.38
N GLY A 282 12.93 17.39 -9.46
CA GLY A 282 12.79 17.98 -10.78
C GLY A 282 14.01 17.77 -11.66
N THR A 283 14.23 18.69 -12.57
CA THR A 283 15.32 18.66 -13.55
C THR A 283 16.12 19.95 -13.44
N GLU A 284 17.45 19.81 -13.37
CA GLU A 284 18.41 20.93 -13.35
C GLU A 284 19.21 20.97 -14.65
N ARG A 285 19.83 22.11 -14.95
CA ARG A 285 20.77 22.26 -16.07
C ARG A 285 22.19 22.41 -15.55
N ILE A 286 23.13 21.70 -16.16
CA ILE A 286 24.55 21.76 -15.76
C ILE A 286 25.11 23.18 -15.88
N ASP A 287 24.59 23.97 -16.83
CA ASP A 287 25.06 25.33 -17.08
C ASP A 287 24.69 26.30 -15.95
N ASP A 288 23.67 26.01 -15.20
CA ASP A 288 23.16 26.84 -14.09
C ASP A 288 23.77 26.47 -12.73
N LEU A 289 24.51 25.34 -12.64
CA LEU A 289 24.98 24.81 -11.37
C LEU A 289 26.37 25.38 -10.98
N VAL A 290 26.48 25.78 -9.72
CA VAL A 290 27.75 26.08 -9.04
C VAL A 290 28.16 24.86 -8.19
N ASP A 291 27.20 24.28 -7.45
CA ASP A 291 27.37 23.09 -6.62
C ASP A 291 26.46 21.96 -7.11
N TRP A 292 26.82 20.71 -6.83
CA TRP A 292 25.97 19.58 -7.16
C TRP A 292 24.73 19.52 -6.27
N PRO A 293 23.51 19.42 -6.86
CA PRO A 293 22.28 19.23 -6.08
C PRO A 293 22.30 17.97 -5.22
N MET A 294 22.94 16.93 -5.74
CA MET A 294 23.23 15.67 -5.05
C MET A 294 24.66 15.24 -5.40
N LEU A 295 25.49 15.03 -4.39
CA LEU A 295 26.85 14.55 -4.61
C LEU A 295 26.83 13.03 -4.85
N MET A 296 26.80 12.66 -6.13
CA MET A 296 26.81 11.26 -6.56
C MET A 296 28.26 10.75 -6.74
N PRO A 297 28.52 9.43 -6.60
CA PRO A 297 29.87 8.86 -6.73
C PRO A 297 30.59 9.22 -8.02
N CYS A 298 29.88 9.25 -9.16
CA CYS A 298 30.48 9.56 -10.47
C CYS A 298 31.01 11.00 -10.58
N VAL A 299 30.55 11.91 -9.73
CA VAL A 299 30.99 13.33 -9.71
C VAL A 299 31.69 13.75 -8.40
N ALA A 300 31.99 12.80 -7.52
CA ALA A 300 32.49 13.10 -6.18
C ALA A 300 33.82 13.90 -6.17
N MET A 301 34.61 13.81 -7.24
CA MET A 301 35.88 14.51 -7.41
C MET A 301 35.82 15.62 -8.48
N LEU A 302 34.65 15.97 -8.98
CA LEU A 302 34.42 16.94 -10.04
C LEU A 302 33.49 18.04 -9.57
N SER A 303 33.79 19.28 -9.91
CA SER A 303 32.81 20.39 -9.82
C SER A 303 31.93 20.43 -11.06
N PRO A 304 30.77 21.11 -11.02
CA PRO A 304 29.97 21.37 -12.23
C PRO A 304 30.76 22.11 -13.31
N ALA A 305 31.69 22.99 -12.92
CA ALA A 305 32.57 23.70 -13.86
C ALA A 305 33.51 22.75 -14.60
N ASP A 306 34.09 21.74 -13.91
CA ASP A 306 34.94 20.74 -14.53
C ASP A 306 34.18 19.97 -15.59
N VAL A 307 32.90 19.57 -15.30
CA VAL A 307 32.06 18.83 -16.25
C VAL A 307 31.67 19.70 -17.44
N ARG A 308 31.40 21.00 -17.24
CA ARG A 308 31.14 21.94 -18.36
C ARG A 308 32.36 22.08 -19.28
N ALA A 309 33.57 21.99 -18.74
CA ALA A 309 34.80 22.10 -19.52
C ALA A 309 35.18 20.82 -20.33
N MET A 310 34.50 19.70 -20.10
CA MET A 310 34.70 18.45 -20.83
C MET A 310 34.26 18.57 -22.30
N SER A 311 34.74 17.67 -23.14
CA SER A 311 34.20 17.47 -24.48
C SER A 311 32.72 17.09 -24.43
N ALA A 312 31.96 17.34 -25.49
CA ALA A 312 30.52 17.04 -25.54
C ALA A 312 30.21 15.57 -25.18
N LEU A 313 31.01 14.64 -25.68
CA LEU A 313 30.84 13.20 -25.44
C LEU A 313 31.14 12.80 -23.99
N GLU A 314 32.24 13.33 -23.43
CA GLU A 314 32.61 13.08 -22.02
C GLU A 314 31.57 13.66 -21.07
N LYS A 315 31.10 14.89 -21.35
CA LYS A 315 30.02 15.55 -20.59
C LYS A 315 28.73 14.74 -20.65
N GLU A 316 28.28 14.32 -21.83
CA GLU A 316 27.09 13.47 -21.99
C GLU A 316 27.23 12.19 -21.17
N LYS A 317 28.36 11.50 -21.27
CA LYS A 317 28.62 10.27 -20.53
C LYS A 317 28.63 10.51 -19.02
N CYS A 318 29.31 11.55 -18.54
CA CYS A 318 29.34 11.90 -17.12
C CYS A 318 27.94 12.18 -16.57
N LEU A 319 27.14 12.99 -17.28
CA LEU A 319 25.77 13.31 -16.89
C LEU A 319 24.83 12.10 -16.97
N ALA A 320 25.05 11.19 -17.91
CA ALA A 320 24.27 9.94 -18.00
C ALA A 320 24.51 9.05 -16.77
N HIS A 321 25.77 8.92 -16.33
CA HIS A 321 26.10 8.22 -15.07
C HIS A 321 25.44 8.91 -13.87
N TYR A 322 25.52 10.24 -13.78
CA TYR A 322 24.88 11.00 -12.71
C TYR A 322 23.36 10.74 -12.67
N ASN A 323 22.70 10.85 -13.80
CA ASN A 323 21.25 10.64 -13.91
C ASN A 323 20.85 9.21 -13.52
N LEU A 324 21.62 8.22 -13.93
CA LEU A 324 21.37 6.82 -13.59
C LEU A 324 21.56 6.60 -12.07
N GLU A 325 22.65 7.12 -11.48
CA GLU A 325 22.94 7.00 -10.05
C GLU A 325 21.85 7.66 -9.19
N VAL A 326 21.40 8.87 -9.53
CA VAL A 326 20.30 9.56 -8.83
C VAL A 326 19.01 8.75 -8.91
N THR A 327 18.67 8.22 -10.08
CA THR A 327 17.45 7.42 -10.29
C THR A 327 17.47 6.15 -9.45
N LEU A 328 18.60 5.44 -9.43
CA LEU A 328 18.77 4.24 -8.59
C LEU A 328 18.78 4.55 -7.09
N ALA A 329 19.34 5.68 -6.69
CA ALA A 329 19.35 6.12 -5.29
C ALA A 329 17.92 6.39 -4.78
N GLU A 330 17.09 7.06 -5.58
CA GLU A 330 15.69 7.30 -5.19
C GLU A 330 14.88 6.00 -5.18
N LEU A 331 15.10 5.09 -6.13
CA LEU A 331 14.49 3.77 -6.12
C LEU A 331 14.86 2.96 -4.87
N ALA A 332 16.14 3.00 -4.46
CA ALA A 332 16.59 2.36 -3.22
C ALA A 332 15.94 2.98 -1.98
N ARG A 333 15.76 4.32 -1.97
CA ARG A 333 15.03 5.04 -0.92
C ARG A 333 13.57 4.61 -0.84
N CYS A 334 12.91 4.44 -1.98
CA CYS A 334 11.53 3.91 -2.04
C CYS A 334 11.44 2.49 -1.47
N LYS A 335 12.36 1.59 -1.85
CA LYS A 335 12.42 0.23 -1.30
C LYS A 335 12.59 0.24 0.23
N GLN A 336 13.45 1.11 0.76
CA GLN A 336 13.62 1.25 2.20
C GLN A 336 12.35 1.81 2.85
N ALA A 337 11.70 2.81 2.24
CA ALA A 337 10.45 3.37 2.74
C ALA A 337 9.33 2.32 2.83
N VAL A 338 9.24 1.40 1.85
CA VAL A 338 8.32 0.24 1.93
C VAL A 338 8.65 -0.66 3.11
N ARG A 339 9.95 -0.95 3.36
CA ARG A 339 10.37 -1.76 4.52
C ARG A 339 9.99 -1.12 5.85
N ASP A 340 10.06 0.20 5.91
CA ASP A 340 9.77 1.00 7.11
C ASP A 340 8.28 1.29 7.29
N GLY A 341 7.42 1.00 6.30
CA GLY A 341 6.00 1.39 6.31
C GLY A 341 5.80 2.89 6.11
N LYS A 342 6.65 3.54 5.31
CA LYS A 342 6.70 5.01 5.14
C LYS A 342 6.69 5.47 3.67
N ILE A 343 6.29 4.60 2.74
CA ILE A 343 6.28 4.97 1.33
C ILE A 343 5.31 6.12 1.04
N TRP A 344 4.16 6.15 1.72
CA TRP A 344 3.20 7.24 1.57
C TRP A 344 3.75 8.58 2.08
N GLN A 345 4.50 8.57 3.19
CA GLN A 345 5.17 9.77 3.71
C GLN A 345 6.24 10.27 2.75
N LEU A 346 6.97 9.36 2.09
CA LEU A 346 7.94 9.73 1.06
C LEU A 346 7.24 10.36 -0.15
N ALA A 347 6.11 9.81 -0.60
CA ALA A 347 5.28 10.38 -1.67
C ALA A 347 4.77 11.79 -1.30
N GLU A 348 4.29 11.95 -0.06
CA GLU A 348 3.91 13.25 0.51
C GLU A 348 5.06 14.28 0.41
N GLN A 349 6.25 13.92 0.91
CA GLN A 349 7.44 14.79 0.85
C GLN A 349 7.80 15.21 -0.58
N ARG A 350 7.80 14.26 -1.52
CA ARG A 350 8.10 14.54 -2.93
C ARG A 350 7.04 15.41 -3.59
N SER A 351 5.79 15.25 -3.20
CA SER A 351 4.70 16.05 -3.75
C SER A 351 4.86 17.56 -3.51
N HIS A 352 5.46 17.95 -2.39
CA HIS A 352 5.70 19.37 -2.08
C HIS A 352 6.75 20.04 -2.97
N GLN A 353 7.48 19.29 -3.77
CA GLN A 353 8.59 19.80 -4.57
C GLN A 353 8.19 20.23 -5.99
N HIS A 354 6.97 19.85 -6.42
CA HIS A 354 6.47 20.22 -7.75
C HIS A 354 4.95 20.46 -7.73
N PRO A 355 4.44 21.59 -8.25
CA PRO A 355 3.02 21.97 -8.12
C PRO A 355 2.07 20.93 -8.74
N ALA A 356 2.36 20.43 -9.95
CA ALA A 356 1.51 19.43 -10.59
C ALA A 356 1.55 18.06 -9.87
N LEU A 357 2.69 17.68 -9.28
CA LEU A 357 2.79 16.48 -8.45
C LEU A 357 2.03 16.67 -7.13
N ARG A 358 2.08 17.88 -6.56
CA ARG A 358 1.30 18.24 -5.38
C ARG A 358 -0.21 18.11 -5.64
N GLU A 359 -0.68 18.65 -6.77
CA GLU A 359 -2.08 18.51 -7.18
C GLU A 359 -2.50 17.06 -7.30
N ALA A 360 -1.67 16.21 -7.94
CA ALA A 360 -1.91 14.79 -8.06
C ALA A 360 -2.00 14.10 -6.69
N PHE A 361 -1.03 14.36 -5.81
CA PHE A 361 -0.98 13.79 -4.47
C PHE A 361 -2.19 14.20 -3.63
N LEU A 362 -2.57 15.46 -3.65
CA LEU A 362 -3.76 15.95 -2.95
C LEU A 362 -5.03 15.30 -3.49
N TRP A 363 -5.14 15.18 -4.80
CA TRP A 363 -6.28 14.49 -5.40
C TRP A 363 -6.36 13.03 -4.92
N VAL A 364 -5.27 12.28 -4.93
CA VAL A 364 -5.23 10.90 -4.43
C VAL A 364 -5.49 10.85 -2.93
N SER A 365 -4.84 11.64 -2.10
CA SER A 365 -4.91 11.52 -0.64
C SER A 365 -6.23 12.00 -0.04
N THR A 366 -6.88 13.01 -0.61
CA THR A 366 -8.12 13.55 -0.07
C THR A 366 -9.33 12.65 -0.34
N ARG A 367 -9.35 11.88 -1.42
CA ARG A 367 -10.47 11.00 -1.76
C ARG A 367 -10.75 9.93 -0.70
N PRO A 368 -9.74 9.16 -0.21
CA PRO A 368 -9.97 8.19 0.86
C PRO A 368 -10.58 8.78 2.13
N ALA A 369 -10.29 10.06 2.41
CA ALA A 369 -10.86 10.77 3.55
C ALA A 369 -12.31 11.22 3.33
N LEU A 370 -12.72 11.38 2.10
CA LEU A 370 -13.96 12.04 1.69
C LEU A 370 -15.12 11.10 1.37
N ASN A 371 -14.92 9.77 1.37
CA ASN A 371 -16.01 8.79 1.27
C ASN A 371 -17.04 8.88 2.42
N SER A 372 -16.72 9.61 3.44
CA SER A 372 -17.66 10.07 4.45
C SER A 372 -17.94 11.53 4.19
N ASN A 373 -18.94 11.98 3.60
CA ASN A 373 -19.49 13.35 3.48
C ASN A 373 -18.74 14.54 4.12
N GLN A 374 -17.48 14.40 4.55
CA GLN A 374 -16.86 15.31 5.48
C GLN A 374 -15.37 15.45 5.28
N ARG A 375 -14.98 16.64 4.86
CA ARG A 375 -13.66 17.17 5.11
C ARG A 375 -13.45 17.35 6.60
N PRO A 376 -12.26 17.08 7.12
CA PRO A 376 -11.84 17.75 8.33
C PRO A 376 -11.66 19.21 7.96
N ASP A 377 -12.62 20.06 8.30
CA ASP A 377 -12.52 21.52 8.11
C ASP A 377 -11.42 22.16 8.97
N LEU A 378 -10.65 21.32 9.66
CA LEU A 378 -9.63 21.74 10.59
C LEU A 378 -8.54 22.59 9.94
N PHE A 379 -8.17 22.33 8.67
CA PHE A 379 -6.99 22.96 8.09
C PHE A 379 -7.03 23.17 6.57
N TYR A 380 -8.07 22.73 5.86
CA TYR A 380 -8.05 22.72 4.40
C TYR A 380 -9.22 23.48 3.77
N ASN A 381 -8.93 24.65 3.20
CA ASN A 381 -9.87 25.54 2.52
C ASN A 381 -9.71 25.53 0.99
N ASP A 382 -9.62 24.35 0.35
CA ASP A 382 -9.56 24.30 -1.10
C ASP A 382 -10.96 24.15 -1.73
N ARG A 383 -11.51 25.27 -2.21
CA ARG A 383 -12.83 25.33 -2.85
C ARG A 383 -12.88 24.59 -4.19
N ASP A 384 -11.77 24.44 -4.89
CA ASP A 384 -11.72 23.78 -6.20
C ASP A 384 -11.69 22.25 -6.07
N ALA A 385 -10.98 21.74 -5.08
CA ALA A 385 -11.06 20.30 -4.75
C ALA A 385 -12.47 19.90 -4.31
N ALA A 386 -13.25 20.82 -3.71
CA ALA A 386 -14.64 20.57 -3.35
C ALA A 386 -15.60 20.54 -4.55
N LYS A 387 -15.29 21.24 -5.64
CA LYS A 387 -16.06 21.21 -6.91
C LYS A 387 -15.86 19.87 -7.63
N ASP A 388 -14.62 19.44 -7.79
CA ASP A 388 -14.30 18.12 -8.39
C ASP A 388 -14.96 16.97 -7.60
N LEU A 389 -15.09 17.14 -6.29
CA LEU A 389 -15.69 16.15 -5.40
C LEU A 389 -17.19 15.94 -5.61
N LYS A 390 -17.94 17.01 -5.92
CA LYS A 390 -19.38 16.90 -6.15
C LYS A 390 -19.73 16.20 -7.46
N THR A 391 -18.89 16.35 -8.48
CA THR A 391 -19.09 15.75 -9.81
C THR A 391 -18.58 14.32 -9.92
N ASP A 392 -17.50 13.97 -9.21
CA ASP A 392 -16.84 12.64 -9.29
C ASP A 392 -17.24 11.69 -8.15
N ARG A 393 -18.12 12.10 -7.25
CA ARG A 393 -18.51 11.31 -6.09
C ARG A 393 -19.18 10.01 -6.50
N GLY A 394 -18.75 8.91 -5.96
CA GLY A 394 -19.23 7.55 -6.29
C GLY A 394 -18.47 6.87 -7.43
N MET A 395 -17.95 7.62 -8.41
CA MET A 395 -17.21 6.98 -9.51
C MET A 395 -15.86 6.36 -9.12
N TRP A 396 -15.27 6.83 -8.02
CA TRP A 396 -13.95 6.41 -7.56
C TRP A 396 -13.98 5.59 -6.26
N GLU A 397 -15.15 5.22 -5.77
CA GLU A 397 -15.31 4.57 -4.47
C GLU A 397 -14.53 3.26 -4.38
N ASP A 398 -14.71 2.36 -5.35
CA ASP A 398 -14.01 1.07 -5.40
C ASP A 398 -12.48 1.24 -5.44
N SER A 399 -12.01 2.25 -6.20
CA SER A 399 -10.58 2.54 -6.31
C SER A 399 -9.99 3.05 -4.98
N TRP A 400 -10.77 3.86 -4.23
CA TRP A 400 -10.37 4.36 -2.92
C TRP A 400 -10.40 3.27 -1.87
N ASP A 401 -11.36 2.39 -1.90
CA ASP A 401 -11.44 1.22 -1.03
C ASP A 401 -10.26 0.27 -1.29
N TRP A 402 -9.88 0.09 -2.55
CA TRP A 402 -8.69 -0.64 -2.92
C TRP A 402 -7.40 -0.06 -2.31
N VAL A 403 -7.27 1.28 -2.22
CA VAL A 403 -6.13 1.93 -1.56
C VAL A 403 -6.21 1.80 -0.04
N VAL A 404 -7.35 2.17 0.57
CA VAL A 404 -7.48 2.33 2.02
C VAL A 404 -7.47 1.00 2.75
N TRP A 405 -8.34 0.05 2.37
CA TRP A 405 -8.47 -1.20 3.11
C TRP A 405 -7.26 -2.13 3.02
N ASN A 406 -6.45 -1.99 1.98
CA ASN A 406 -5.23 -2.78 1.82
C ASN A 406 -4.00 -2.19 2.52
N GLN A 407 -4.15 -1.11 3.28
CA GLN A 407 -3.04 -0.54 4.04
C GLN A 407 -2.60 -1.46 5.18
N HIS A 408 -1.29 -1.48 5.42
CA HIS A 408 -0.70 -2.09 6.60
C HIS A 408 -0.47 -1.02 7.67
N THR A 409 -0.45 -1.46 8.91
CA THR A 409 -0.05 -0.59 9.99
C THR A 409 1.46 -0.34 9.95
N PRO A 410 1.95 0.90 10.08
CA PRO A 410 3.37 1.20 10.13
C PRO A 410 4.08 0.41 11.22
N ARG A 411 5.23 -0.18 10.89
CA ARG A 411 5.97 -1.07 11.81
C ARG A 411 6.77 -0.33 12.87
N THR A 412 7.05 0.95 12.68
CA THR A 412 8.00 1.71 13.52
C THR A 412 7.44 3.04 13.95
N GLY A 413 7.42 3.24 15.28
CA GLY A 413 7.14 4.52 15.91
C GLY A 413 5.75 5.07 15.64
N GLY A 414 5.37 6.09 16.40
CA GLY A 414 4.10 6.79 16.22
C GLY A 414 4.08 7.63 14.93
N VAL A 415 2.91 8.15 14.63
CA VAL A 415 2.70 9.06 13.51
C VAL A 415 3.36 10.40 13.80
N GLN A 416 4.21 10.85 12.89
CA GLN A 416 4.74 12.22 12.92
C GLN A 416 3.76 13.14 12.20
N TRP A 417 3.33 14.17 12.90
CA TRP A 417 2.50 15.22 12.32
C TRP A 417 3.37 16.13 11.44
N SER A 418 3.09 16.17 10.15
CA SER A 418 3.78 17.00 9.15
C SER A 418 2.87 18.07 8.53
N GLY A 419 1.69 18.27 9.10
CA GLY A 419 0.63 19.15 8.56
C GLY A 419 -0.64 18.36 8.29
N ASP A 420 -1.56 18.97 7.58
CA ASP A 420 -2.91 18.43 7.29
C ASP A 420 -2.88 17.12 6.51
N ASP A 421 -1.85 16.91 5.69
CA ASP A 421 -1.63 15.66 4.96
C ASP A 421 -1.53 14.44 5.89
N THR A 422 -1.16 14.64 7.14
CA THR A 422 -1.09 13.57 8.13
C THR A 422 -2.44 12.90 8.33
N PHE A 423 -3.50 13.71 8.40
CA PHE A 423 -4.86 13.19 8.60
C PHE A 423 -5.33 12.31 7.45
N VAL A 424 -4.99 12.66 6.20
CA VAL A 424 -5.47 11.96 5.00
C VAL A 424 -4.63 10.77 4.59
N ARG A 425 -3.57 10.42 5.32
CA ARG A 425 -2.77 9.22 5.03
C ARG A 425 -3.62 7.96 5.04
N PRO A 426 -3.50 7.06 4.04
CA PRO A 426 -4.37 5.91 3.91
C PRO A 426 -4.44 5.00 5.14
N HIS A 427 -3.33 4.78 5.85
CA HIS A 427 -3.32 3.96 7.06
C HIS A 427 -4.12 4.59 8.23
N ILE A 428 -4.16 5.93 8.32
CA ILE A 428 -4.98 6.66 9.28
C ILE A 428 -6.45 6.53 8.90
N GLN A 429 -6.75 6.69 7.62
CA GLN A 429 -8.10 6.53 7.10
C GLN A 429 -8.61 5.09 7.27
N LYS A 430 -7.76 4.07 7.10
CA LYS A 430 -8.12 2.67 7.41
C LYS A 430 -8.51 2.51 8.89
N ALA A 431 -7.70 3.02 9.81
CA ALA A 431 -7.98 2.92 11.25
C ALA A 431 -9.30 3.64 11.62
N ARG A 432 -9.52 4.84 11.08
CA ARG A 432 -10.79 5.57 11.27
C ARG A 432 -11.98 4.80 10.71
N ARG A 433 -11.91 4.32 9.47
CA ARG A 433 -12.98 3.53 8.85
C ARG A 433 -13.29 2.26 9.65
N ALA A 434 -12.26 1.54 10.09
CA ALA A 434 -12.46 0.35 10.91
C ALA A 434 -13.23 0.66 12.21
N ILE A 435 -12.93 1.78 12.86
CA ILE A 435 -13.71 2.22 14.04
C ILE A 435 -15.14 2.57 13.63
N HIS A 436 -15.33 3.41 12.62
CA HIS A 436 -16.66 3.88 12.21
C HIS A 436 -17.59 2.77 11.68
N THR A 437 -17.03 1.69 11.13
CA THR A 437 -17.84 0.60 10.52
C THR A 437 -18.04 -0.59 11.44
N ARG A 438 -17.14 -0.81 12.40
CA ARG A 438 -17.13 -2.03 13.23
C ARG A 438 -17.43 -1.77 14.70
N TRP A 439 -17.21 -0.54 15.16
CA TRP A 439 -17.52 -0.18 16.56
C TRP A 439 -18.96 0.29 16.70
N THR A 440 -19.59 -0.07 17.81
CA THR A 440 -20.88 0.46 18.28
C THR A 440 -20.78 0.80 19.74
N SER A 441 -21.50 1.84 20.19
CA SER A 441 -21.62 2.17 21.62
C SER A 441 -22.35 1.07 22.40
N ARG A 442 -22.26 1.09 23.72
CA ARG A 442 -23.09 0.26 24.58
C ARG A 442 -24.55 0.68 24.45
N GLU A 443 -25.47 -0.27 24.57
CA GLU A 443 -26.92 -0.05 24.39
C GLU A 443 -27.47 1.01 25.37
N GLU A 444 -27.00 0.98 26.62
CA GLU A 444 -27.40 1.90 27.67
C GLU A 444 -26.77 3.29 27.60
N THR A 445 -25.92 3.56 26.60
CA THR A 445 -25.25 4.87 26.46
C THR A 445 -26.24 5.99 26.20
N ASN A 446 -26.23 7.02 27.06
CA ASN A 446 -27.17 8.14 26.99
C ASN A 446 -26.49 9.51 26.81
N CYS A 447 -25.18 9.62 27.02
CA CYS A 447 -24.40 10.82 26.76
C CYS A 447 -22.91 10.50 26.54
N ALA A 448 -22.16 11.46 26.02
CA ALA A 448 -20.74 11.34 25.75
C ALA A 448 -19.92 12.39 26.50
N PHE A 449 -18.78 11.95 27.02
CA PHE A 449 -17.78 12.81 27.66
C PHE A 449 -16.51 12.81 26.83
N ILE A 450 -16.15 13.96 26.23
CA ILE A 450 -15.07 14.08 25.26
C ILE A 450 -13.89 14.81 25.89
N PHE A 451 -12.79 14.09 26.14
CA PHE A 451 -11.54 14.69 26.59
C PHE A 451 -10.67 15.13 25.42
N HIS A 452 -9.93 16.23 25.57
CA HIS A 452 -8.99 16.74 24.57
C HIS A 452 -7.78 17.45 25.22
N GLY A 453 -6.83 17.92 24.41
CA GLY A 453 -5.74 18.79 24.86
C GLY A 453 -4.53 18.07 25.45
N ILE A 454 -4.44 16.75 25.39
CA ILE A 454 -3.30 15.98 25.93
C ILE A 454 -2.73 14.99 24.91
N ARG A 455 -1.47 14.61 25.14
CA ARG A 455 -0.78 13.53 24.38
C ARG A 455 -1.14 12.18 24.99
N GLY A 456 -1.23 11.14 24.12
CA GLY A 456 -1.33 9.76 24.60
C GLY A 456 -0.05 9.26 25.32
N PRO A 457 -0.10 8.12 25.98
CA PRO A 457 -1.27 7.27 26.19
C PRO A 457 -2.30 7.94 27.12
N PHE A 458 -3.57 7.94 26.71
CA PHE A 458 -4.61 8.69 27.40
C PHE A 458 -5.03 8.03 28.71
N ARG A 459 -5.14 6.69 28.69
CA ARG A 459 -5.52 5.93 29.90
C ARG A 459 -4.53 6.12 31.05
N ASP A 460 -3.23 6.11 30.78
CA ASP A 460 -2.19 6.33 31.78
C ASP A 460 -2.30 7.71 32.44
N ARG A 461 -2.73 8.71 31.68
CA ARG A 461 -2.81 10.11 32.14
C ARG A 461 -4.12 10.48 32.81
N LEU A 462 -5.22 9.83 32.43
CA LEU A 462 -6.59 10.17 32.86
C LEU A 462 -7.30 9.00 33.56
N ILE A 463 -6.56 8.01 34.04
CA ILE A 463 -7.14 6.80 34.62
C ILE A 463 -8.08 7.13 35.82
N ASP A 464 -7.73 8.10 36.63
CA ASP A 464 -8.55 8.50 37.79
C ASP A 464 -9.89 9.10 37.33
N GLN A 465 -9.88 9.89 36.26
CA GLN A 465 -11.09 10.48 35.67
C GLN A 465 -11.96 9.41 35.02
N PHE A 466 -11.35 8.46 34.31
CA PHE A 466 -12.09 7.38 33.66
C PHE A 466 -12.72 6.42 34.67
N ILE A 467 -11.98 6.06 35.73
CA ILE A 467 -12.51 5.24 36.83
C ILE A 467 -13.65 5.97 37.52
N TRP A 468 -13.47 7.25 37.80
CA TRP A 468 -14.48 8.06 38.45
C TRP A 468 -15.78 8.17 37.64
N LEU A 469 -15.67 8.47 36.31
CA LEU A 469 -16.81 8.53 35.38
C LEU A 469 -17.52 7.18 35.29
N GLN A 470 -16.80 6.09 35.11
CA GLN A 470 -17.38 4.76 35.00
C GLN A 470 -18.09 4.32 36.28
N HIS A 471 -17.58 4.73 37.45
CA HIS A 471 -18.19 4.40 38.74
C HIS A 471 -19.53 5.12 38.95
N HIS A 472 -19.55 6.43 38.72
CA HIS A 472 -20.70 7.28 39.05
C HIS A 472 -21.71 7.40 37.90
N PHE A 473 -21.23 7.26 36.66
CA PHE A 473 -22.02 7.43 35.43
C PHE A 473 -21.72 6.31 34.42
N PRO A 474 -22.10 5.06 34.73
CA PRO A 474 -21.75 3.91 33.86
C PRO A 474 -22.32 4.01 32.42
N ASN A 475 -23.37 4.79 32.23
CA ASN A 475 -24.03 5.00 30.92
C ASN A 475 -23.37 6.13 30.08
N VAL A 476 -22.30 6.74 30.60
CA VAL A 476 -21.53 7.74 29.88
C VAL A 476 -20.51 7.02 28.95
N GLN A 477 -20.49 7.37 27.68
CA GLN A 477 -19.42 6.96 26.79
C GLN A 477 -18.25 7.93 26.88
N THR A 478 -17.09 7.43 27.24
CA THR A 478 -15.87 8.23 27.28
C THR A 478 -15.16 8.20 25.93
N LEU A 479 -14.96 9.38 25.37
CA LEU A 479 -14.31 9.59 24.08
C LEU A 479 -13.07 10.47 24.22
N MET A 480 -12.15 10.36 23.26
CA MET A 480 -10.95 11.16 23.17
C MET A 480 -10.89 11.87 21.83
N LEU A 481 -10.81 13.19 21.85
CA LEU A 481 -10.55 13.99 20.67
C LEU A 481 -9.04 14.07 20.46
N THR A 482 -8.58 13.48 19.36
CA THR A 482 -7.17 13.46 18.97
C THR A 482 -6.96 14.28 17.70
N PRO A 483 -5.73 14.65 17.33
CA PRO A 483 -5.44 15.29 16.03
C PRO A 483 -5.87 14.46 14.82
N LEU A 484 -6.11 13.17 15.01
CA LEU A 484 -6.49 12.22 13.94
C LEU A 484 -7.98 11.81 13.99
N GLY A 485 -8.77 12.43 14.84
CA GLY A 485 -10.21 12.20 14.95
C GLY A 485 -10.69 11.86 16.35
N LEU A 486 -12.01 11.72 16.49
CA LEU A 486 -12.70 11.32 17.71
C LEU A 486 -12.72 9.80 17.82
N ILE A 487 -12.30 9.27 18.97
CA ILE A 487 -12.24 7.82 19.22
C ILE A 487 -12.77 7.46 20.61
N PRO A 488 -13.34 6.26 20.81
CA PRO A 488 -13.52 5.68 22.13
C PRO A 488 -12.17 5.51 22.83
N VAL A 489 -12.10 5.85 24.14
CA VAL A 489 -10.85 5.75 24.91
C VAL A 489 -10.31 4.31 24.93
N ALA A 490 -11.18 3.31 24.94
CA ALA A 490 -10.80 1.90 24.87
C ALA A 490 -9.99 1.54 23.62
N LEU A 491 -10.10 2.33 22.55
CA LEU A 491 -9.43 2.13 21.25
C LEU A 491 -8.18 3.00 21.06
N GLU A 492 -7.65 3.61 22.13
CA GLU A 492 -6.46 4.47 22.03
C GLU A 492 -5.26 3.79 21.36
N ASP A 493 -5.12 2.47 21.54
CA ASP A 493 -4.03 1.67 20.96
C ASP A 493 -4.32 1.18 19.53
N VAL A 494 -5.50 1.40 18.99
CA VAL A 494 -5.72 1.18 17.57
C VAL A 494 -4.88 2.24 16.85
N ASN A 495 -3.77 1.77 16.26
CA ASN A 495 -2.83 2.69 15.63
C ASN A 495 -3.59 3.60 14.64
N PRO A 496 -3.33 4.90 14.63
CA PRO A 496 -2.17 5.59 15.22
C PRO A 496 -2.50 6.54 16.38
N PHE A 497 -3.69 6.50 16.94
CA PHE A 497 -4.29 7.59 17.69
C PHE A 497 -3.53 8.04 18.95
N ALA A 498 -3.12 7.10 19.80
CA ALA A 498 -2.39 7.44 21.03
C ALA A 498 -0.90 7.79 20.82
N HIS A 499 -0.40 7.60 19.60
CA HIS A 499 1.02 7.71 19.29
C HIS A 499 1.34 8.82 18.30
N VAL A 500 0.48 9.83 18.20
CA VAL A 500 0.72 10.99 17.34
C VAL A 500 1.72 11.92 18.02
N ASN A 501 2.82 12.18 17.35
CA ASN A 501 3.76 13.22 17.74
C ASN A 501 3.40 14.51 16.98
N ALA A 502 2.57 15.35 17.60
CA ALA A 502 2.08 16.60 17.05
C ALA A 502 2.54 17.80 17.92
N PRO A 503 2.67 19.00 17.34
CA PRO A 503 2.97 20.22 18.11
C PRO A 503 1.78 20.58 19.01
N ASP A 504 2.08 21.33 20.07
CA ASP A 504 1.07 21.66 21.10
C ASP A 504 -0.13 22.43 20.58
N TRP A 505 0.04 23.27 19.56
CA TRP A 505 -1.08 24.01 18.96
C TRP A 505 -2.06 23.07 18.25
N VAL A 506 -1.60 21.96 17.66
CA VAL A 506 -2.46 20.92 17.05
C VAL A 506 -3.19 20.13 18.15
N LEU A 507 -2.48 19.76 19.23
CA LEU A 507 -3.07 19.01 20.35
C LEU A 507 -4.11 19.84 21.11
N ASN A 508 -3.90 21.15 21.23
CA ASN A 508 -4.78 22.06 21.94
C ASN A 508 -5.93 22.58 21.06
N HIS A 509 -5.88 22.32 19.76
CA HIS A 509 -6.93 22.74 18.84
C HIS A 509 -8.21 21.93 19.11
N ARG A 510 -9.29 22.62 19.42
CA ARG A 510 -10.63 22.04 19.47
C ARG A 510 -11.38 22.48 18.22
N PRO A 511 -11.85 21.55 17.36
CA PRO A 511 -12.70 21.86 16.24
C PRO A 511 -14.05 22.43 16.71
N ASP A 512 -14.80 23.00 15.79
CA ASP A 512 -16.15 23.49 16.08
C ASP A 512 -17.13 22.37 16.43
N ASP A 513 -18.26 22.75 17.01
CA ASP A 513 -19.26 21.77 17.45
C ASP A 513 -19.89 21.02 16.29
N LEU A 514 -19.96 21.61 15.10
CA LEU A 514 -20.47 20.96 13.90
C LEU A 514 -19.56 19.78 13.49
N TRP A 515 -18.24 19.96 13.57
CA TRP A 515 -17.29 18.89 13.29
C TRP A 515 -17.39 17.75 14.31
N ILE A 516 -17.49 18.09 15.61
CA ILE A 516 -17.66 17.10 16.69
C ILE A 516 -18.96 16.31 16.49
N GLN A 517 -20.05 16.99 16.20
CA GLN A 517 -21.34 16.36 15.92
C GLN A 517 -21.26 15.36 14.79
N ARG A 518 -20.60 15.72 13.71
CA ARG A 518 -20.38 14.82 12.57
C ARG A 518 -19.52 13.59 12.92
N GLU A 519 -18.49 13.74 13.76
CA GLU A 519 -17.71 12.59 14.23
C GLU A 519 -18.57 11.67 15.13
N LEU A 520 -19.44 12.23 15.97
CA LEU A 520 -20.41 11.46 16.76
C LEU A 520 -21.40 10.72 15.85
N GLU A 521 -21.93 11.36 14.82
CA GLU A 521 -22.79 10.70 13.80
C GLU A 521 -22.10 9.49 13.17
N ARG A 522 -20.81 9.60 12.85
CA ARG A 522 -20.01 8.49 12.30
C ARG A 522 -19.81 7.34 13.28
N LEU A 523 -19.75 7.65 14.57
CA LEU A 523 -19.69 6.67 15.63
C LEU A 523 -21.07 6.07 15.97
N GLY A 524 -22.14 6.45 15.24
CA GLY A 524 -23.50 6.04 15.55
C GLY A 524 -24.08 6.69 16.80
N MET A 525 -23.54 7.86 17.20
CA MET A 525 -23.88 8.58 18.43
C MET A 525 -24.43 10.00 18.13
N GLY A 526 -24.97 10.25 16.93
CA GLY A 526 -25.35 11.60 16.49
C GLY A 526 -26.42 12.27 17.34
N ASP A 527 -27.33 11.51 17.93
CA ASP A 527 -28.44 12.02 18.74
C ASP A 527 -28.10 12.11 20.26
N ILE A 528 -26.88 11.73 20.65
CA ILE A 528 -26.47 11.66 22.06
C ILE A 528 -25.88 13.01 22.50
N PRO A 529 -26.37 13.60 23.60
CA PRO A 529 -25.78 14.83 24.17
C PRO A 529 -24.32 14.59 24.58
N TYR A 530 -23.49 15.60 24.39
CA TYR A 530 -22.07 15.52 24.73
C TYR A 530 -21.55 16.76 25.43
N ALA A 531 -20.47 16.59 26.20
CA ALA A 531 -19.70 17.68 26.76
C ALA A 531 -18.19 17.47 26.53
N CYS A 532 -17.48 18.58 26.29
CA CYS A 532 -16.04 18.56 26.06
C CYS A 532 -15.28 19.02 27.30
N VAL A 533 -14.17 18.34 27.62
CA VAL A 533 -13.28 18.65 28.74
C VAL A 533 -11.85 18.81 28.23
N ASP A 534 -11.31 20.02 28.40
CA ASP A 534 -9.87 20.22 28.23
C ASP A 534 -9.12 19.54 29.38
N ALA A 535 -8.33 18.53 29.03
CA ALA A 535 -7.57 17.74 30.01
C ALA A 535 -6.18 18.33 30.30
N LYS A 536 -5.84 19.51 29.79
CA LYS A 536 -4.54 20.14 29.95
C LYS A 536 -4.38 20.81 31.29
N GLY A 537 -3.26 20.51 31.98
CA GLY A 537 -2.84 21.19 33.21
C GLY A 537 -3.77 20.98 34.38
N ASP A 538 -3.61 21.84 35.39
CA ASP A 538 -4.41 21.81 36.63
C ASP A 538 -5.86 22.25 36.37
N GLY A 539 -6.76 21.90 37.27
CA GLY A 539 -8.17 22.32 37.22
C GLY A 539 -9.08 21.45 36.37
N ILE A 540 -8.64 20.25 35.93
CA ILE A 540 -9.48 19.30 35.21
C ILE A 540 -10.78 18.97 35.92
N LYS A 541 -10.78 18.93 37.29
CA LYS A 541 -11.97 18.68 38.08
C LYS A 541 -13.04 19.74 37.87
N SER A 542 -12.68 21.05 37.95
CA SER A 542 -13.63 22.14 37.72
C SER A 542 -14.20 22.13 36.31
N ARG A 543 -13.37 21.78 35.28
CA ARG A 543 -13.88 21.62 33.90
C ARG A 543 -14.81 20.42 33.78
N MET A 544 -14.58 19.34 34.53
CA MET A 544 -15.51 18.20 34.61
C MET A 544 -16.81 18.58 35.30
N GLU A 545 -16.79 19.41 36.35
CA GLU A 545 -18.01 19.94 37.01
C GLU A 545 -18.88 20.67 35.98
N THR A 546 -18.30 21.61 35.23
CA THR A 546 -19.02 22.35 34.21
C THR A 546 -19.60 21.39 33.11
N ALA A 547 -18.84 20.38 32.70
CA ALA A 547 -19.28 19.40 31.71
C ALA A 547 -20.42 18.51 32.24
N LEU A 548 -20.40 18.13 33.51
CA LEU A 548 -21.48 17.38 34.15
C LEU A 548 -22.76 18.20 34.19
N GLU A 549 -22.67 19.47 34.58
CA GLU A 549 -23.80 20.40 34.60
C GLU A 549 -24.41 20.58 33.20
N GLN A 550 -23.59 20.68 32.13
CA GLN A 550 -24.06 20.73 30.75
C GLN A 550 -24.87 19.50 30.35
N LEU A 551 -24.51 18.34 30.91
CA LEU A 551 -25.21 17.08 30.66
C LEU A 551 -26.35 16.80 31.63
N ASN A 552 -26.68 17.73 32.53
CA ASN A 552 -27.63 17.57 33.62
C ASN A 552 -27.30 16.39 34.55
N LEU A 553 -26.00 16.15 34.80
CA LEU A 553 -25.49 15.13 35.70
C LEU A 553 -25.03 15.78 37.01
N SER A 554 -25.14 15.06 38.15
CA SER A 554 -24.75 15.61 39.46
C SER A 554 -23.24 15.80 39.60
N SER A 555 -22.78 17.03 39.73
CA SER A 555 -21.38 17.38 39.97
C SER A 555 -20.92 17.19 41.40
N GLU A 556 -21.84 17.09 42.36
CA GLU A 556 -21.54 16.91 43.81
C GLU A 556 -20.71 15.65 44.08
N LEU A 557 -20.86 14.62 43.25
CA LEU A 557 -20.13 13.34 43.34
C LEU A 557 -18.62 13.46 43.09
N LEU A 558 -18.16 14.54 42.45
CA LEU A 558 -16.72 14.77 42.12
C LEU A 558 -15.82 14.84 43.37
N HIS A 559 -16.40 15.16 44.52
CA HIS A 559 -15.70 15.26 45.79
C HIS A 559 -15.87 14.03 46.68
N ALA A 560 -16.67 13.05 46.26
CA ALA A 560 -16.89 11.83 47.03
C ALA A 560 -15.66 10.90 46.97
N PRO A 561 -15.13 10.43 48.10
CA PRO A 561 -14.01 9.50 48.12
C PRO A 561 -14.44 8.12 47.61
N MET A 562 -13.67 7.54 46.71
CA MET A 562 -13.88 6.18 46.22
C MET A 562 -13.12 5.18 47.07
N LYS A 563 -13.79 4.09 47.50
CA LYS A 563 -13.14 2.98 48.22
C LYS A 563 -12.20 2.20 47.26
N ASN A 564 -11.10 1.67 47.82
CA ASN A 564 -10.13 0.92 47.02
C ASN A 564 -10.71 -0.33 46.33
N GLU A 565 -11.69 -0.98 46.95
CA GLU A 565 -12.37 -2.14 46.39
C GLU A 565 -13.19 -1.76 45.14
N ALA A 566 -14.02 -0.70 45.24
CA ALA A 566 -14.79 -0.16 44.14
C ALA A 566 -13.87 0.30 43.00
N ARG A 567 -12.72 0.89 43.33
CA ARG A 567 -11.72 1.30 42.31
C ARG A 567 -11.19 0.10 41.53
N LYS A 568 -10.88 -1.02 42.17
CA LYS A 568 -10.39 -2.25 41.48
C LYS A 568 -11.46 -2.88 40.58
N GLU A 569 -12.70 -2.91 41.07
CA GLU A 569 -13.83 -3.41 40.31
C GLU A 569 -14.05 -2.58 39.05
N VAL A 570 -14.08 -1.26 39.17
CA VAL A 570 -14.24 -0.35 38.00
C VAL A 570 -13.05 -0.44 37.04
N ASP A 571 -11.82 -0.56 37.55
CA ASP A 571 -10.66 -0.75 36.70
C ASP A 571 -10.76 -2.07 35.90
N HIS A 572 -11.29 -3.13 36.49
CA HIS A 572 -11.57 -4.38 35.80
C HIS A 572 -12.61 -4.19 34.67
N ILE A 573 -13.71 -3.46 34.93
CA ILE A 573 -14.74 -3.12 33.94
C ILE A 573 -14.13 -2.33 32.77
N LEU A 574 -13.28 -1.34 33.04
CA LEU A 574 -12.59 -0.58 31.98
C LEU A 574 -11.65 -1.45 31.14
N ASN A 575 -10.99 -2.45 31.76
CA ASN A 575 -10.16 -3.43 31.04
C ASN A 575 -11.01 -4.34 30.15
N GLN A 576 -12.19 -4.73 30.64
CA GLN A 576 -13.16 -5.51 29.87
C GLN A 576 -13.67 -4.72 28.68
N HIS A 577 -14.07 -3.45 28.84
CA HIS A 577 -14.45 -2.58 27.73
C HIS A 577 -13.32 -2.45 26.69
N GLN A 578 -12.06 -2.30 27.14
CA GLN A 578 -10.93 -2.24 26.24
C GLN A 578 -10.77 -3.52 25.40
N ALA A 579 -10.96 -4.69 26.00
CA ALA A 579 -10.89 -5.97 25.30
C ALA A 579 -12.05 -6.13 24.31
N ILE A 580 -13.28 -5.84 24.72
CA ILE A 580 -14.49 -5.91 23.89
C ILE A 580 -14.34 -5.02 22.65
N GLU A 581 -14.08 -3.73 22.86
CA GLU A 581 -14.02 -2.77 21.75
C GLU A 581 -12.85 -3.07 20.79
N LYS A 582 -11.73 -3.61 21.28
CA LYS A 582 -10.65 -4.09 20.43
C LYS A 582 -11.03 -5.33 19.62
N MET A 583 -11.74 -6.28 20.18
CA MET A 583 -12.25 -7.43 19.42
C MET A 583 -13.21 -6.98 18.33
N MET A 584 -14.11 -6.03 18.64
CA MET A 584 -15.01 -5.47 17.61
C MET A 584 -14.22 -4.91 16.42
N VAL A 585 -13.27 -4.02 16.67
CA VAL A 585 -12.58 -3.31 15.59
C VAL A 585 -11.51 -4.16 14.90
N MET A 586 -10.74 -4.96 15.65
CA MET A 586 -9.58 -5.69 15.13
C MET A 586 -9.87 -7.12 14.69
N LEU A 587 -10.96 -7.73 15.16
CA LEU A 587 -11.41 -9.05 14.72
C LEU A 587 -12.72 -9.01 13.95
N ASN A 588 -13.26 -7.81 13.68
CA ASN A 588 -14.55 -7.63 13.00
C ASN A 588 -15.71 -8.41 13.71
N MET A 589 -15.75 -8.35 15.03
CA MET A 589 -16.78 -9.00 15.85
C MET A 589 -17.88 -8.00 16.22
N ASP A 590 -19.13 -8.45 16.22
CA ASP A 590 -20.19 -7.65 16.82
C ASP A 590 -20.01 -7.52 18.34
N ARG A 591 -20.71 -6.56 18.94
CA ARG A 591 -20.60 -6.28 20.37
C ARG A 591 -21.01 -7.47 21.23
N VAL A 592 -22.14 -8.11 20.92
CA VAL A 592 -22.68 -9.24 21.69
C VAL A 592 -21.69 -10.40 21.74
N SER A 593 -21.13 -10.76 20.58
CA SER A 593 -20.09 -11.79 20.48
C SER A 593 -18.84 -11.42 21.28
N SER A 594 -18.40 -10.15 21.18
CA SER A 594 -17.22 -9.66 21.92
C SER A 594 -17.43 -9.66 23.43
N GLU A 595 -18.62 -9.27 23.90
CA GLU A 595 -19.00 -9.32 25.32
C GLU A 595 -19.04 -10.76 25.84
N SER A 596 -19.56 -11.71 25.06
CA SER A 596 -19.59 -13.11 25.44
C SER A 596 -18.20 -13.74 25.64
N VAL A 597 -17.18 -13.22 24.94
CA VAL A 597 -15.78 -13.65 25.11
C VAL A 597 -15.15 -13.01 26.36
N ALA A 598 -15.52 -11.76 26.66
CA ALA A 598 -14.87 -10.96 27.69
C ALA A 598 -15.50 -11.14 29.08
N VAL A 599 -16.71 -11.70 29.21
CA VAL A 599 -17.48 -11.75 30.47
C VAL A 599 -16.73 -12.48 31.59
N ASP A 600 -16.09 -13.59 31.30
CA ASP A 600 -15.36 -14.42 32.26
C ASP A 600 -13.84 -14.27 32.13
N SER A 601 -13.38 -13.22 31.44
CA SER A 601 -11.96 -13.01 31.18
C SER A 601 -11.26 -12.27 32.30
N SER A 602 -9.99 -12.59 32.52
CA SER A 602 -9.07 -11.81 33.32
C SER A 602 -8.00 -11.13 32.46
N PHE A 603 -7.37 -10.08 32.99
CA PHE A 603 -6.51 -9.21 32.20
C PHE A 603 -5.13 -9.05 32.80
N VAL A 604 -4.09 -9.24 32.01
CA VAL A 604 -2.72 -8.84 32.35
C VAL A 604 -2.50 -7.41 31.83
N ILE A 605 -2.19 -6.51 32.77
CA ILE A 605 -2.03 -5.08 32.47
C ILE A 605 -0.55 -4.71 32.45
N ASN A 606 -0.16 -3.88 31.49
CA ASN A 606 1.18 -3.32 31.44
C ASN A 606 1.36 -2.14 32.43
N ARG A 607 2.57 -1.60 32.56
CA ARG A 607 2.87 -0.48 33.45
C ARG A 607 2.13 0.82 33.12
N GLN A 608 1.56 0.94 31.92
CA GLN A 608 0.81 2.09 31.44
C GLN A 608 -0.71 1.87 31.54
N GLY A 609 -1.18 0.91 32.35
CA GLY A 609 -2.61 0.64 32.55
C GLY A 609 -3.33 0.04 31.33
N ARG A 610 -2.61 -0.45 30.30
CA ARG A 610 -3.21 -1.02 29.09
C ARG A 610 -3.24 -2.53 29.15
N VAL A 611 -4.32 -3.13 28.64
CA VAL A 611 -4.45 -4.59 28.52
C VAL A 611 -3.35 -5.13 27.62
N LYS A 612 -2.50 -6.00 28.17
CA LYS A 612 -1.43 -6.71 27.48
C LYS A 612 -1.89 -8.08 27.00
N ASN A 613 -2.55 -8.85 27.86
CA ASN A 613 -3.11 -10.15 27.53
C ASN A 613 -4.52 -10.26 28.09
N VAL A 614 -5.37 -10.96 27.38
CA VAL A 614 -6.69 -11.42 27.83
C VAL A 614 -6.57 -12.91 28.09
N LEU A 615 -6.97 -13.33 29.28
CA LEU A 615 -6.96 -14.72 29.73
C LEU A 615 -8.40 -15.19 29.91
N ASP A 616 -8.68 -16.48 29.67
CA ASP A 616 -9.99 -17.07 29.94
C ASP A 616 -10.25 -17.32 31.43
N SER A 617 -11.38 -17.92 31.76
CA SER A 617 -11.79 -18.28 33.13
C SER A 617 -10.84 -19.27 33.83
N THR A 618 -10.04 -20.02 33.06
CA THR A 618 -9.04 -20.98 33.59
C THR A 618 -7.67 -20.32 33.77
N GLY A 619 -7.48 -19.10 33.30
CA GLY A 619 -6.21 -18.39 33.26
C GLY A 619 -5.36 -18.64 32.04
N GLU A 620 -5.88 -19.35 31.02
CA GLU A 620 -5.19 -19.57 29.76
C GLU A 620 -5.22 -18.30 28.89
N HIS A 621 -4.11 -18.10 28.17
CA HIS A 621 -3.92 -16.93 27.33
C HIS A 621 -4.74 -17.05 26.02
N MET A 622 -5.70 -16.15 25.83
CA MET A 622 -6.55 -16.08 24.63
C MET A 622 -6.06 -15.09 23.59
N LEU A 623 -5.84 -13.85 23.99
CA LEU A 623 -5.62 -12.72 23.08
C LEU A 623 -4.50 -11.82 23.58
N SER A 624 -3.75 -11.21 22.65
CA SER A 624 -2.79 -10.14 22.96
C SER A 624 -3.03 -8.94 22.05
N PRO A 625 -3.49 -7.80 22.59
CA PRO A 625 -3.38 -6.53 21.87
C PRO A 625 -1.93 -6.22 21.55
N ARG A 626 -1.67 -5.94 20.29
CA ARG A 626 -0.34 -5.54 19.82
C ARG A 626 -0.20 -4.03 19.98
N LEU A 627 0.29 -3.60 21.11
CA LEU A 627 0.38 -2.19 21.49
C LEU A 627 1.28 -1.35 20.56
N ARG A 628 2.11 -2.00 19.76
CA ARG A 628 3.04 -1.34 18.84
C ARG A 628 2.40 -0.96 17.50
N ASP A 629 1.55 -1.81 16.96
CA ASP A 629 0.92 -1.64 15.65
C ASP A 629 -0.61 -1.62 15.70
N GLY A 630 -1.18 -1.59 16.92
CA GLY A 630 -2.62 -1.48 17.14
C GLY A 630 -3.44 -2.71 16.77
N GLY A 631 -2.81 -3.78 16.31
CA GLY A 631 -3.48 -5.01 15.94
C GLY A 631 -3.79 -5.91 17.14
N LEU A 632 -4.35 -7.08 16.86
CA LEU A 632 -4.66 -8.11 17.84
C LEU A 632 -4.10 -9.46 17.36
N SER A 633 -3.49 -10.20 18.27
CA SER A 633 -2.98 -11.56 18.03
C SER A 633 -3.76 -12.56 18.85
N LEU A 634 -4.06 -13.72 18.27
CA LEU A 634 -4.64 -14.85 18.98
C LEU A 634 -3.54 -15.70 19.63
N ALA A 635 -3.90 -16.41 20.70
CA ALA A 635 -3.22 -17.58 21.20
C ALA A 635 -4.07 -18.84 20.92
N ASN A 636 -3.57 -20.05 21.18
CA ASN A 636 -4.28 -21.28 20.86
C ASN A 636 -5.64 -21.38 21.54
N ALA A 637 -5.74 -21.10 22.83
CA ALA A 637 -7.02 -21.09 23.56
C ALA A 637 -8.01 -20.07 22.95
N GLY A 638 -7.55 -18.88 22.60
CA GLY A 638 -8.38 -17.86 21.94
C GLY A 638 -8.84 -18.29 20.55
N ALA A 639 -7.96 -18.94 19.77
CA ALA A 639 -8.33 -19.46 18.46
C ALA A 639 -9.40 -20.55 18.56
N LEU A 640 -9.25 -21.51 19.49
CA LEU A 640 -10.24 -22.54 19.78
C LEU A 640 -11.58 -21.95 20.22
N HIS A 641 -11.54 -21.02 21.18
CA HIS A 641 -12.74 -20.37 21.71
C HIS A 641 -13.50 -19.58 20.62
N LEU A 642 -12.80 -18.73 19.85
CA LEU A 642 -13.42 -17.96 18.78
C LEU A 642 -13.94 -18.83 17.64
N PHE A 643 -13.25 -19.91 17.33
CA PHE A 643 -13.71 -20.89 16.33
C PHE A 643 -14.99 -21.59 16.77
N SER A 644 -15.08 -22.02 18.04
CA SER A 644 -16.29 -22.65 18.60
C SER A 644 -17.52 -21.74 18.62
N LYS A 645 -17.31 -20.42 18.66
CA LYS A 645 -18.37 -19.40 18.64
C LYS A 645 -18.69 -18.86 17.25
N ARG A 646 -18.00 -19.34 16.22
CA ARG A 646 -18.20 -18.88 14.85
C ARG A 646 -19.61 -19.22 14.37
N THR A 647 -20.34 -18.23 13.87
CA THR A 647 -21.67 -18.37 13.27
C THR A 647 -21.64 -18.36 11.75
N GLU A 648 -20.60 -17.76 11.18
CA GLU A 648 -20.42 -17.68 9.73
C GLU A 648 -20.13 -19.07 9.13
N PRO A 649 -20.69 -19.41 7.96
CA PRO A 649 -20.36 -20.63 7.25
C PRO A 649 -18.89 -20.68 6.88
N LEU A 650 -18.33 -21.89 6.78
CA LEU A 650 -16.95 -22.04 6.33
C LEU A 650 -16.83 -21.64 4.85
N PRO A 651 -15.72 -20.98 4.46
CA PRO A 651 -15.51 -20.61 3.08
C PRO A 651 -15.33 -21.86 2.21
N ASN A 652 -16.09 -21.96 1.12
CA ASN A 652 -16.04 -23.09 0.19
C ASN A 652 -15.50 -22.70 -1.21
N THR A 653 -15.41 -21.41 -1.48
CA THR A 653 -14.87 -20.86 -2.73
C THR A 653 -14.11 -19.56 -2.45
N MET A 654 -13.17 -19.21 -3.31
CA MET A 654 -12.53 -17.89 -3.31
C MET A 654 -13.15 -17.01 -4.40
N PRO A 655 -14.06 -16.08 -4.06
CA PRO A 655 -14.54 -15.11 -5.03
C PRO A 655 -13.46 -14.07 -5.31
N ILE A 656 -12.93 -14.06 -6.54
CA ILE A 656 -11.86 -13.15 -6.96
C ILE A 656 -12.32 -11.69 -7.00
N SER A 657 -13.61 -11.45 -7.26
CA SER A 657 -14.17 -10.12 -7.52
C SER A 657 -14.98 -9.49 -6.39
N GLU A 658 -15.26 -10.21 -5.31
CA GLU A 658 -16.23 -9.80 -4.29
C GLU A 658 -15.61 -9.63 -2.90
N TRP A 659 -14.42 -9.01 -2.85
CA TRP A 659 -13.86 -8.65 -1.56
C TRP A 659 -14.72 -7.58 -0.87
N ASN A 660 -15.06 -7.81 0.39
CA ASN A 660 -15.74 -6.85 1.24
C ASN A 660 -15.16 -6.90 2.66
N GLY A 661 -14.30 -5.95 2.99
CA GLY A 661 -13.62 -5.87 4.29
C GLY A 661 -14.52 -5.53 5.47
N THR A 662 -15.81 -5.27 5.24
CA THR A 662 -16.78 -4.90 6.27
C THR A 662 -17.82 -6.00 6.54
N SER A 663 -17.90 -7.03 5.69
CA SER A 663 -18.80 -8.17 5.88
C SER A 663 -18.17 -9.24 6.79
N GLY A 664 -19.01 -10.04 7.44
CA GLY A 664 -18.61 -11.13 8.33
C GLY A 664 -18.56 -10.76 9.81
N ASN A 665 -18.52 -11.77 10.65
CA ASN A 665 -18.44 -11.67 12.10
C ASN A 665 -17.33 -12.57 12.64
N GLY A 666 -16.32 -11.98 13.23
CA GLY A 666 -15.17 -12.66 13.81
C GLY A 666 -13.94 -12.81 12.90
N PRO A 667 -12.87 -13.43 13.40
CA PRO A 667 -11.65 -13.61 12.63
C PRO A 667 -11.90 -14.44 11.37
N ALA A 668 -11.34 -13.98 10.25
CA ALA A 668 -11.49 -14.68 8.97
C ALA A 668 -10.80 -16.04 9.00
N CYS A 669 -11.34 -17.01 8.27
CA CYS A 669 -10.78 -18.34 8.08
C CYS A 669 -10.03 -18.46 6.74
N VAL A 670 -8.96 -19.27 6.74
CA VAL A 670 -8.23 -19.69 5.55
C VAL A 670 -8.20 -21.22 5.55
N ILE A 671 -8.71 -21.84 4.49
CA ILE A 671 -8.69 -23.31 4.30
C ILE A 671 -7.43 -23.67 3.52
N VAL A 672 -6.70 -24.64 4.00
CA VAL A 672 -5.47 -25.13 3.39
C VAL A 672 -5.57 -26.59 2.97
N ALA A 673 -4.82 -26.96 1.93
CA ALA A 673 -4.72 -28.33 1.46
C ALA A 673 -4.16 -29.27 2.55
N SER A 674 -4.56 -30.53 2.50
CA SER A 674 -4.18 -31.56 3.47
C SER A 674 -2.67 -31.72 3.63
N ASP A 675 -1.90 -31.50 2.56
CA ASP A 675 -0.43 -31.56 2.59
C ASP A 675 0.21 -30.51 3.51
N ALA A 676 -0.48 -29.39 3.75
CA ALA A 676 0.00 -28.33 4.63
C ALA A 676 -0.28 -28.60 6.12
N GLU A 677 -1.25 -29.45 6.45
CA GLU A 677 -1.73 -29.69 7.81
C GLU A 677 -0.61 -30.02 8.81
N PRO A 678 0.30 -31.00 8.56
CA PRO A 678 1.36 -31.33 9.52
C PRO A 678 2.27 -30.15 9.86
N TYR A 679 2.50 -29.29 8.88
CA TYR A 679 3.39 -28.12 9.04
C TYR A 679 2.69 -26.98 9.78
N VAL A 680 1.40 -26.73 9.50
CA VAL A 680 0.61 -25.70 10.18
C VAL A 680 0.43 -26.04 11.65
N ARG A 681 0.15 -27.31 11.99
CA ARG A 681 0.08 -27.81 13.38
C ARG A 681 1.40 -27.62 14.15
N GLN A 682 2.54 -27.63 13.45
CA GLN A 682 3.86 -27.31 14.02
C GLN A 682 4.15 -25.80 14.09
N GLY A 683 3.19 -24.93 13.72
CA GLY A 683 3.37 -23.46 13.74
C GLY A 683 4.16 -22.91 12.54
N ARG A 684 4.34 -23.67 11.46
CA ARG A 684 4.99 -23.19 10.24
C ARG A 684 4.04 -22.33 9.40
N ASN A 685 4.60 -21.36 8.69
CA ASN A 685 3.82 -20.44 7.84
C ASN A 685 3.08 -21.17 6.72
N VAL A 686 1.89 -20.67 6.40
CA VAL A 686 1.13 -21.10 5.21
C VAL A 686 1.67 -20.37 3.99
N PHE A 687 1.99 -21.12 2.94
CA PHE A 687 2.35 -20.60 1.63
C PHE A 687 1.14 -20.56 0.70
N HIS A 688 1.12 -19.62 -0.24
CA HIS A 688 -0.01 -19.44 -1.15
C HIS A 688 -0.41 -20.70 -1.91
N GLY A 689 0.55 -21.53 -2.34
CA GLY A 689 0.27 -22.76 -3.08
C GLY A 689 -0.57 -23.80 -2.32
N PHE A 690 -0.76 -23.63 -1.02
CA PHE A 690 -1.59 -24.51 -0.19
C PHE A 690 -2.94 -23.91 0.19
N VAL A 691 -3.23 -22.65 -0.18
CA VAL A 691 -4.50 -22.01 0.13
C VAL A 691 -5.57 -22.47 -0.87
N LEU A 692 -6.68 -22.99 -0.37
CA LEU A 692 -7.80 -23.49 -1.17
C LEU A 692 -8.98 -22.54 -1.14
N ALA A 693 -9.25 -21.90 0.00
CA ALA A 693 -10.35 -20.96 0.18
C ALA A 693 -10.08 -20.00 1.33
N CYS A 694 -10.78 -18.88 1.38
CA CYS A 694 -10.75 -17.97 2.50
C CYS A 694 -12.04 -17.15 2.59
N ASP A 695 -12.28 -16.55 3.76
CA ASP A 695 -13.37 -15.61 3.93
C ASP A 695 -13.14 -14.32 3.14
N ARG A 696 -14.22 -13.72 2.65
CA ARG A 696 -14.21 -12.50 1.81
C ARG A 696 -13.68 -11.25 2.52
N TRP A 697 -13.87 -11.19 3.84
CA TRP A 697 -13.46 -10.03 4.66
C TRP A 697 -12.03 -10.09 5.17
N ILE A 698 -11.26 -11.10 4.79
CA ILE A 698 -9.87 -11.20 5.22
C ILE A 698 -9.04 -10.02 4.72
N LEU A 699 -8.30 -9.40 5.63
CA LEU A 699 -7.48 -8.23 5.36
C LEU A 699 -6.01 -8.47 5.72
N PRO A 700 -5.09 -7.80 5.02
CA PRO A 700 -3.68 -7.89 5.38
C PRO A 700 -3.43 -7.29 6.76
N GLY A 701 -2.64 -8.02 7.59
CA GLY A 701 -2.28 -7.62 8.95
C GLY A 701 -3.28 -8.02 10.03
N GLU A 702 -4.45 -8.56 9.68
CA GLU A 702 -5.45 -9.04 10.65
C GLU A 702 -5.20 -10.49 11.06
N ALA A 703 -5.68 -10.84 12.26
CA ALA A 703 -5.63 -12.22 12.76
C ALA A 703 -6.62 -13.10 11.97
N CYS A 704 -6.20 -14.32 11.66
CA CYS A 704 -7.03 -15.31 10.97
C CYS A 704 -6.86 -16.71 11.55
N LEU A 705 -7.86 -17.56 11.33
CA LEU A 705 -7.89 -18.97 11.68
C LEU A 705 -7.47 -19.80 10.46
N ILE A 706 -6.76 -20.89 10.69
CA ILE A 706 -6.26 -21.78 9.63
C ILE A 706 -6.93 -23.15 9.81
N LEU A 707 -7.66 -23.60 8.78
CA LEU A 707 -8.46 -24.82 8.79
C LEU A 707 -7.96 -25.79 7.73
N ASN A 708 -8.23 -27.10 7.92
CA ASN A 708 -8.09 -28.07 6.84
C ASN A 708 -9.38 -28.17 5.98
N GLU A 709 -9.36 -29.00 4.96
CA GLU A 709 -10.49 -29.22 4.04
C GLU A 709 -11.74 -29.79 4.75
N ALA A 710 -11.56 -30.53 5.83
CA ALA A 710 -12.65 -31.05 6.66
C ALA A 710 -13.24 -30.00 7.64
N GLY A 711 -12.68 -28.79 7.67
CA GLY A 711 -13.10 -27.72 8.57
C GLY A 711 -12.52 -27.80 9.98
N ALA A 712 -11.55 -28.68 10.24
CA ALA A 712 -10.87 -28.74 11.53
C ALA A 712 -9.86 -27.61 11.69
N LEU A 713 -9.79 -27.01 12.88
CA LEU A 713 -8.85 -25.93 13.20
C LEU A 713 -7.43 -26.49 13.34
N LEU A 714 -6.50 -25.98 12.53
CA LEU A 714 -5.09 -26.36 12.52
C LEU A 714 -4.20 -25.40 13.29
N GLY A 715 -4.61 -24.13 13.35
CA GLY A 715 -3.82 -23.07 13.94
C GLY A 715 -4.39 -21.70 13.67
N HIS A 716 -3.60 -20.69 13.98
CA HIS A 716 -3.96 -19.27 13.76
C HIS A 716 -2.73 -18.46 13.35
N GLY A 717 -2.98 -17.31 12.73
CA GLY A 717 -1.88 -16.48 12.25
C GLY A 717 -2.33 -15.04 11.89
N ILE A 718 -1.47 -14.38 11.15
CA ILE A 718 -1.70 -13.03 10.62
C ILE A 718 -1.69 -13.13 9.10
N SER A 719 -2.80 -12.77 8.46
CA SER A 719 -2.89 -12.71 7.02
C SER A 719 -1.91 -11.71 6.42
N GLN A 720 -1.30 -12.07 5.29
CA GLN A 720 -0.39 -11.17 4.57
C GLN A 720 -1.08 -10.43 3.43
N CYS A 721 -2.26 -10.84 3.06
CA CYS A 721 -3.02 -10.30 1.93
C CYS A 721 -4.53 -10.38 2.15
N ASN A 722 -5.29 -9.80 1.22
CA ASN A 722 -6.75 -9.92 1.15
C ASN A 722 -7.19 -11.18 0.36
N ALA A 723 -8.49 -11.41 0.27
CA ALA A 723 -9.06 -12.58 -0.39
C ALA A 723 -8.67 -12.68 -1.88
N ASN A 724 -8.70 -11.56 -2.63
CA ASN A 724 -8.33 -11.54 -4.05
C ASN A 724 -6.89 -11.97 -4.28
N GLU A 725 -6.00 -11.54 -3.40
CA GLU A 725 -4.59 -11.89 -3.49
C GLU A 725 -4.33 -13.34 -3.07
N LEU A 726 -5.03 -13.83 -2.04
CA LEU A 726 -4.94 -15.22 -1.61
C LEU A 726 -5.37 -16.20 -2.71
N SER A 727 -6.33 -15.81 -3.56
CA SER A 727 -6.86 -16.67 -4.62
C SER A 727 -5.95 -16.83 -5.83
N VAL A 728 -5.02 -15.90 -6.08
CA VAL A 728 -4.25 -15.87 -7.33
C VAL A 728 -2.73 -16.04 -7.17
N PHE A 729 -2.18 -15.71 -6.00
CA PHE A 729 -0.77 -15.97 -5.75
C PHE A 729 -0.53 -17.49 -5.57
N THR A 730 0.56 -17.97 -6.17
CA THR A 730 1.00 -19.37 -6.05
C THR A 730 2.32 -19.49 -5.28
N LYS A 731 2.99 -18.37 -4.99
CA LYS A 731 4.30 -18.34 -4.34
C LYS A 731 4.35 -17.27 -3.26
N GLY A 732 5.13 -17.51 -2.20
CA GLY A 732 5.25 -16.61 -1.05
C GLY A 732 4.37 -17.01 0.13
N ILE A 733 4.47 -16.24 1.21
CA ILE A 733 3.75 -16.51 2.48
C ILE A 733 2.36 -15.87 2.41
N ALA A 734 1.33 -16.69 2.54
CA ALA A 734 -0.08 -16.29 2.64
C ALA A 734 -0.46 -15.90 4.08
N VAL A 735 -0.11 -16.74 5.05
CA VAL A 735 -0.36 -16.48 6.47
C VAL A 735 0.93 -16.70 7.28
N LYS A 736 1.29 -15.72 8.08
CA LYS A 736 2.32 -15.88 9.13
C LYS A 736 1.70 -16.54 10.33
N THR A 737 1.88 -17.85 10.45
CA THR A 737 1.37 -18.63 11.56
C THR A 737 1.98 -18.15 12.89
N ARG A 738 1.15 -18.04 13.92
CA ARG A 738 1.51 -17.63 15.28
C ARG A 738 1.40 -18.77 16.28
N GLY A 739 0.54 -19.73 16.02
CA GLY A 739 0.39 -20.94 16.80
C GLY A 739 -0.22 -22.07 15.97
N GLY A 740 0.25 -23.28 16.18
CA GLY A 740 -0.35 -24.50 15.67
C GLY A 740 -1.14 -25.20 16.80
N ILE A 741 -2.21 -25.88 16.43
CA ILE A 741 -3.06 -26.66 17.33
C ILE A 741 -2.80 -28.14 17.02
N LEU A 742 -2.27 -28.86 17.99
CA LEU A 742 -2.03 -30.29 17.87
C LEU A 742 -3.37 -31.03 17.72
N ALA A 743 -3.39 -32.12 16.96
CA ALA A 743 -4.55 -33.01 16.94
C ALA A 743 -4.74 -33.59 18.37
N GLU A 744 -5.98 -33.61 18.83
CA GLU A 744 -6.31 -34.43 20.00
C GLU A 744 -6.01 -35.88 19.62
N GLU A 745 -5.19 -36.60 20.44
CA GLU A 745 -4.87 -38.01 20.27
C GLU A 745 -6.10 -38.89 20.42
#